data_bec91367e34a1f671cf3b6f8d79ad95d
#
_entry.id   bec91367e34a1f671cf3b6f8d79ad95d
#
_cell.length_a   1.000
_cell.length_b   1.000
_cell.length_c   1.000
_cell.angle_alpha   90.00
_cell.angle_beta   90.00
_cell.angle_gamma   90.00
#
_symmetry.space_group_name_H-M   'P 1'
#
loop_
_entity.id
_entity.type
_entity.pdbx_description
1 polymer ?
#
loop_
_entity_poly.entity_id
_entity_poly.type
_entity_poly.pdbx_seq_one_letter_code
_entity_poly.pdbx_strand_id
1 'polypeptide(L)'
;MSRQWMYDDRCSPEFINGVQTFLLAAEANKRADGFMPCPCAGCKNDHNYSKSRTIHVHLFESGFMPHYNVWTKHGERGVMMEDNEEEEDDDSYPGHGFPEYDDTTMGEEAEPAMREEAEEEASDEPADDLGRAIADAKRNCASDLEKKKLQRMLEDHKKLLYPNCEADKKKLGTTLELLQWKAENGVSDKGFGKLLVMIKNMLPKDNELPESTYEAKKVVCPLGLEVQKIHACPNDCILYRGEYEDLNACPVCGALRYKISRDDPGDVEGERPRKKIPAKVMWYAPIIPRLKRLFQNKEHAKAMRWHREDRKKDGKLRVPADGSQWRKIERKYRKEFAGDARNAWFGLSADGINPFGEQSPKQPGNDIDVYLRPLVEELLHLWNGTCVRAWDEHGQEEFDLNALLFVTINDWPALSNLSGQTNKGYRACTHCLDDTDSIYLDNCRKNVYLGHRRFLPSRHPVRKKGKHFKGEADHRTKPRHRTGADVHDMVKDLKVVFGKGPGGQPVPNDADGRAPMWKKKSIFWDLPYWKDLEQRMHGKDGIHQGHASYALTKEEKEIFFECLLSIKVPSGFSSNIKGIINMAEKKFQNLKSHDCHVIMTQLLPVALRGLLPENVRLAIVKLCAFLNAISQKVIDPEIIPRLENDLVQCLVSFELVFPPSFFNIMTHVLVHLCEEINVLGPVFLHNMFPFERFMGVLKKYVHNRARPEGSISKGHENEEVIEFCIDFIPDLKPIGVPESRHKGRLDGKGTLGGDQIICMDGHSLTEAHYTVLQNSALVAPYMDEHKNFLRSPSSNIMTFKGYEINGNTFYTIAQDKKSTNQNSGVRFDAATKTGKETYYGYIEDIWELDYGRGLKVPLFRCKWVNMTRGGVTEDPQYGMTTVDLNNLAYADEPFVLANDVAQVFYVKDMSTKPRKRKDKEANASYDEPKRHIVLSGKRNIVGVDDKTDMSEDYEKFDAIAPFTVNIDPSIQLNDEDFPWLRRKGTHAEK
;
A
#
# COMPACT_ATOMS: atom_id res chain seq x y z
N MET A 1 -0.42 -38.64 -29.30
CA MET A 1 -0.21 -39.33 -30.56
C MET A 1 0.59 -38.41 -31.46
N SER A 2 1.69 -38.89 -32.02
CA SER A 2 2.50 -38.12 -32.98
C SER A 2 1.64 -37.77 -34.22
N ARG A 3 1.73 -36.53 -34.69
CA ARG A 3 1.05 -36.03 -35.89
C ARG A 3 2.00 -35.86 -37.07
N GLN A 4 3.11 -36.57 -37.05
CA GLN A 4 4.09 -36.61 -38.13
C GLN A 4 3.47 -37.01 -39.44
N TRP A 5 2.44 -37.83 -39.43
CA TRP A 5 1.65 -38.23 -40.58
C TRP A 5 1.12 -37.03 -41.42
N MET A 6 0.94 -35.83 -40.85
CA MET A 6 0.49 -34.62 -41.57
C MET A 6 1.49 -34.16 -42.65
N TYR A 7 2.72 -34.56 -42.51
CA TYR A 7 3.83 -34.18 -43.40
C TYR A 7 4.45 -35.41 -44.13
N ASP A 8 3.88 -36.59 -43.92
CA ASP A 8 4.28 -37.83 -44.63
C ASP A 8 3.73 -37.86 -46.06
N ASP A 9 4.07 -38.93 -46.80
CA ASP A 9 3.54 -39.12 -48.14
C ASP A 9 1.99 -39.13 -48.13
N ARG A 10 1.41 -38.23 -48.92
CA ARG A 10 -0.04 -38.04 -49.02
C ARG A 10 -0.81 -39.29 -49.52
N CYS A 11 -0.12 -40.29 -50.04
CA CYS A 11 -0.68 -41.57 -50.38
C CYS A 11 -0.57 -42.61 -49.26
N SER A 12 0.10 -42.30 -48.15
CA SER A 12 0.25 -43.21 -47.02
C SER A 12 -1.09 -43.47 -46.31
N PRO A 13 -1.32 -44.68 -45.79
CA PRO A 13 -2.51 -44.98 -44.99
C PRO A 13 -2.63 -44.08 -43.76
N GLU A 14 -1.51 -43.71 -43.16
CA GLU A 14 -1.40 -42.83 -42.00
C GLU A 14 -1.90 -41.41 -42.29
N PHE A 15 -1.47 -40.81 -43.44
CA PHE A 15 -1.97 -39.52 -43.88
C PHE A 15 -3.47 -39.56 -44.19
N ILE A 16 -3.95 -40.61 -44.93
CA ILE A 16 -5.37 -40.73 -45.30
C ILE A 16 -6.24 -40.80 -44.08
N ASN A 17 -5.91 -41.66 -43.11
CA ASN A 17 -6.64 -41.82 -41.86
C ASN A 17 -6.56 -40.56 -40.96
N GLY A 18 -5.39 -39.92 -40.95
CA GLY A 18 -5.16 -38.69 -40.23
C GLY A 18 -5.99 -37.51 -40.76
N VAL A 19 -6.06 -37.35 -42.08
CA VAL A 19 -6.91 -36.34 -42.72
C VAL A 19 -8.38 -36.55 -42.41
N GLN A 20 -8.86 -37.83 -42.39
CA GLN A 20 -10.24 -38.13 -41.98
C GLN A 20 -10.50 -37.70 -40.53
N THR A 21 -9.57 -38.01 -39.61
CA THR A 21 -9.66 -37.63 -38.22
C THR A 21 -9.68 -36.10 -38.07
N PHE A 22 -8.81 -35.38 -38.82
CA PHE A 22 -8.80 -33.92 -38.85
C PHE A 22 -10.13 -33.33 -39.34
N LEU A 23 -10.70 -33.88 -40.42
CA LEU A 23 -11.95 -33.36 -40.99
C LEU A 23 -13.14 -33.57 -40.05
N LEU A 24 -13.16 -34.67 -39.29
CA LEU A 24 -14.17 -34.91 -38.25
C LEU A 24 -14.06 -33.85 -37.13
N ALA A 25 -12.84 -33.55 -36.69
CA ALA A 25 -12.60 -32.53 -35.69
C ALA A 25 -12.97 -31.13 -36.21
N ALA A 26 -12.63 -30.78 -37.45
CA ALA A 26 -12.97 -29.53 -38.10
C ALA A 26 -14.50 -29.33 -38.24
N GLU A 27 -15.22 -30.41 -38.66
CA GLU A 27 -16.69 -30.41 -38.77
C GLU A 27 -17.37 -30.19 -37.39
N ALA A 28 -16.88 -30.88 -36.36
CA ALA A 28 -17.39 -30.73 -34.98
C ALA A 28 -17.18 -29.33 -34.39
N ASN A 29 -16.15 -28.59 -34.87
CA ASN A 29 -15.76 -27.28 -34.38
C ASN A 29 -15.97 -26.17 -35.42
N LYS A 30 -16.96 -26.27 -36.29
CA LYS A 30 -17.37 -25.22 -37.22
C LYS A 30 -17.62 -23.91 -36.47
N ARG A 31 -17.27 -22.81 -37.14
CA ARG A 31 -17.61 -21.47 -36.66
C ARG A 31 -19.13 -21.26 -36.62
N ALA A 32 -19.58 -20.25 -35.90
CA ALA A 32 -21.01 -19.93 -35.79
C ALA A 32 -21.65 -19.56 -37.16
N ASP A 33 -20.83 -19.14 -38.13
CA ASP A 33 -21.23 -18.89 -39.52
C ASP A 33 -21.30 -20.13 -40.40
N GLY A 34 -21.00 -21.32 -39.85
CA GLY A 34 -21.01 -22.62 -40.54
C GLY A 34 -19.78 -22.90 -41.41
N PHE A 35 -18.73 -22.06 -41.34
CA PHE A 35 -17.50 -22.20 -42.12
C PHE A 35 -16.37 -22.80 -41.31
N MET A 36 -15.40 -23.41 -41.99
CA MET A 36 -14.16 -23.98 -41.46
C MET A 36 -12.96 -23.38 -42.17
N PRO A 37 -11.91 -22.91 -41.49
CA PRO A 37 -10.65 -22.51 -42.11
C PRO A 37 -10.00 -23.72 -42.83
N CYS A 38 -9.25 -23.49 -43.88
CA CYS A 38 -8.53 -24.55 -44.58
C CYS A 38 -7.03 -24.51 -44.26
N PRO A 39 -6.46 -25.54 -43.61
CA PRO A 39 -5.06 -25.53 -43.15
C PRO A 39 -4.08 -26.05 -44.20
N CYS A 40 -4.45 -26.14 -45.49
CA CYS A 40 -3.53 -26.54 -46.50
C CYS A 40 -2.42 -25.52 -46.76
N ALA A 41 -1.28 -25.95 -47.29
CA ALA A 41 -0.11 -25.11 -47.55
C ALA A 41 -0.40 -23.91 -48.47
N GLY A 42 -1.44 -23.97 -49.28
CA GLY A 42 -1.89 -22.84 -50.08
C GLY A 42 -2.82 -21.87 -49.39
N CYS A 43 -3.79 -22.41 -48.60
CA CYS A 43 -4.80 -21.58 -47.93
C CYS A 43 -4.37 -21.01 -46.59
N LYS A 44 -3.48 -21.66 -45.87
CA LYS A 44 -2.88 -21.26 -44.57
C LYS A 44 -3.85 -20.74 -43.51
N ASN A 45 -5.07 -21.36 -43.45
CA ASN A 45 -6.19 -20.91 -42.61
C ASN A 45 -6.80 -19.52 -42.91
N ASP A 46 -6.43 -18.88 -44.01
CA ASP A 46 -6.97 -17.58 -44.42
C ASP A 46 -8.27 -17.73 -45.22
N HIS A 47 -8.47 -18.86 -45.86
CA HIS A 47 -9.66 -19.20 -46.65
C HIS A 47 -10.58 -20.15 -45.87
N ASN A 48 -11.88 -19.80 -45.85
CA ASN A 48 -12.90 -20.57 -45.12
C ASN A 48 -13.85 -21.30 -46.10
N TYR A 49 -14.20 -22.52 -45.77
CA TYR A 49 -15.10 -23.33 -46.58
C TYR A 49 -16.22 -23.94 -45.72
N SER A 50 -17.43 -24.02 -46.28
CA SER A 50 -18.59 -24.60 -45.59
C SER A 50 -18.64 -26.12 -45.65
N LYS A 51 -17.92 -26.72 -46.59
CA LYS A 51 -17.90 -28.19 -46.83
C LYS A 51 -16.50 -28.77 -46.60
N SER A 52 -16.38 -29.74 -45.71
CA SER A 52 -15.14 -30.50 -45.40
C SER A 52 -14.52 -31.15 -46.65
N ARG A 53 -15.36 -31.54 -47.61
CA ARG A 53 -14.88 -32.15 -48.89
C ARG A 53 -13.95 -31.20 -49.65
N THR A 54 -14.16 -29.88 -49.63
CA THR A 54 -13.27 -28.93 -50.26
C THR A 54 -11.89 -28.90 -49.60
N ILE A 55 -11.91 -28.88 -48.25
CA ILE A 55 -10.68 -28.90 -47.45
C ILE A 55 -9.95 -30.24 -47.65
N HIS A 56 -10.66 -31.33 -47.75
CA HIS A 56 -10.08 -32.65 -48.06
C HIS A 56 -9.30 -32.64 -49.38
N VAL A 57 -9.88 -32.10 -50.47
CA VAL A 57 -9.19 -31.98 -51.77
C VAL A 57 -7.93 -31.15 -51.64
N HIS A 58 -8.01 -29.96 -51.00
CA HIS A 58 -6.88 -29.09 -50.80
C HIS A 58 -5.73 -29.70 -50.00
N LEU A 59 -6.07 -30.57 -48.98
CA LEU A 59 -5.04 -31.27 -48.20
C LEU A 59 -4.32 -32.34 -49.00
N PHE A 60 -5.04 -33.04 -49.89
CA PHE A 60 -4.41 -34.02 -50.78
C PHE A 60 -3.61 -33.34 -51.92
N GLU A 61 -4.04 -32.16 -52.43
CA GLU A 61 -3.32 -31.41 -53.46
C GLU A 61 -2.09 -30.69 -52.93
N SER A 62 -2.18 -30.06 -51.76
CA SER A 62 -1.14 -29.13 -51.28
C SER A 62 -0.50 -29.54 -49.96
N GLY A 63 -1.01 -30.60 -49.28
CA GLY A 63 -0.59 -30.95 -47.92
C GLY A 63 -0.99 -29.94 -46.87
N PHE A 64 -0.71 -30.23 -45.59
CA PHE A 64 -0.89 -29.27 -44.50
C PHE A 64 0.15 -28.16 -44.59
N MET A 65 -0.23 -26.95 -44.10
CA MET A 65 0.73 -25.87 -43.94
C MET A 65 1.82 -26.29 -42.92
N PRO A 66 3.06 -25.84 -43.08
CA PRO A 66 4.14 -26.12 -42.13
C PRO A 66 3.75 -25.72 -40.71
N HIS A 67 4.21 -26.49 -39.74
CA HIS A 67 4.04 -26.19 -38.30
C HIS A 67 2.60 -26.09 -37.80
N TYR A 68 1.62 -26.72 -38.46
CA TYR A 68 0.23 -26.79 -38.05
C TYR A 68 -0.12 -28.09 -37.28
N ASN A 69 0.78 -28.53 -36.44
CA ASN A 69 0.61 -29.79 -35.66
C ASN A 69 -0.48 -29.65 -34.59
N VAL A 70 -0.87 -28.44 -34.22
CA VAL A 70 -1.96 -28.18 -33.31
C VAL A 70 -3.08 -27.47 -34.05
N TRP A 71 -4.27 -28.07 -34.02
CA TRP A 71 -5.42 -27.63 -34.81
C TRP A 71 -6.17 -26.49 -34.13
N THR A 72 -5.45 -25.41 -33.80
CA THR A 72 -5.96 -24.27 -33.03
C THR A 72 -7.16 -23.58 -33.67
N LYS A 73 -7.27 -23.58 -34.98
CA LYS A 73 -8.41 -23.05 -35.73
C LYS A 73 -9.56 -24.09 -35.89
N HIS A 74 -9.36 -25.32 -35.45
CA HIS A 74 -10.30 -26.47 -35.61
C HIS A 74 -10.64 -27.14 -34.26
N GLY A 75 -10.59 -26.32 -33.16
CA GLY A 75 -11.13 -26.75 -31.88
C GLY A 75 -10.12 -27.18 -30.83
N GLU A 76 -8.84 -27.33 -31.17
CA GLU A 76 -7.83 -27.61 -30.16
C GLU A 76 -7.45 -26.35 -29.38
N ARG A 77 -7.26 -26.50 -28.08
CA ARG A 77 -7.07 -25.39 -27.13
C ARG A 77 -5.75 -25.56 -26.41
N GLY A 78 -4.84 -24.61 -26.64
CA GLY A 78 -3.55 -24.56 -25.97
C GLY A 78 -2.89 -23.21 -26.15
N VAL A 79 -1.85 -22.95 -25.40
CA VAL A 79 -0.99 -21.76 -25.52
C VAL A 79 0.21 -22.16 -26.39
N MET A 80 0.44 -21.42 -27.46
CA MET A 80 1.63 -21.62 -28.30
C MET A 80 2.86 -21.01 -27.64
N MET A 81 4.03 -21.62 -27.85
CA MET A 81 5.31 -20.99 -27.49
C MET A 81 5.55 -19.77 -28.40
N GLU A 82 6.07 -18.68 -27.84
CA GLU A 82 6.52 -17.53 -28.61
C GLU A 82 7.93 -17.78 -29.18
N ASP A 83 8.29 -17.15 -30.32
CA ASP A 83 9.52 -17.44 -31.07
C ASP A 83 10.83 -17.16 -30.28
N ASN A 84 10.77 -16.50 -29.14
CA ASN A 84 11.90 -16.21 -28.24
C ASN A 84 11.90 -17.10 -26.96
N GLU A 85 11.03 -18.08 -26.85
CA GLU A 85 10.96 -19.03 -25.73
C GLU A 85 11.76 -20.32 -26.03
N GLU A 86 12.87 -20.19 -26.78
CA GLU A 86 13.78 -21.33 -26.98
C GLU A 86 14.33 -21.77 -25.62
N GLU A 87 14.39 -23.06 -25.44
CA GLU A 87 14.92 -23.93 -24.39
C GLU A 87 16.03 -23.35 -23.47
N GLU A 88 15.91 -22.09 -23.03
CA GLU A 88 16.70 -21.63 -21.91
C GLU A 88 16.20 -22.35 -20.67
N ASP A 89 17.01 -23.26 -20.15
CA ASP A 89 16.80 -23.94 -18.90
C ASP A 89 16.27 -22.95 -17.85
N ASP A 90 15.05 -23.19 -17.38
CA ASP A 90 14.43 -22.38 -16.31
C ASP A 90 15.29 -22.43 -15.03
N ASP A 91 16.20 -23.40 -14.97
CA ASP A 91 17.19 -23.61 -13.91
C ASP A 91 18.55 -22.95 -14.21
N SER A 92 18.85 -22.54 -15.44
CA SER A 92 20.15 -21.95 -15.84
C SER A 92 20.14 -20.41 -15.92
N TYR A 93 18.98 -19.75 -15.84
CA TYR A 93 18.97 -18.30 -15.69
C TYR A 93 19.40 -17.96 -14.28
N PRO A 94 20.49 -17.21 -14.08
CA PRO A 94 20.87 -16.71 -12.76
C PRO A 94 19.90 -15.62 -12.34
N GLY A 95 18.67 -16.02 -12.05
CA GLY A 95 17.68 -15.15 -11.45
C GLY A 95 18.18 -14.63 -10.11
N HIS A 96 17.60 -13.55 -9.63
CA HIS A 96 17.96 -12.95 -8.34
C HIS A 96 17.50 -13.79 -7.12
N GLY A 97 16.96 -14.99 -7.31
CA GLY A 97 16.59 -15.96 -6.28
C GLY A 97 17.77 -16.86 -5.84
N PHE A 98 17.53 -17.65 -4.81
CA PHE A 98 18.48 -18.65 -4.35
C PHE A 98 18.45 -19.87 -5.27
N PRO A 99 19.61 -20.54 -5.54
CA PRO A 99 19.68 -21.73 -6.36
C PRO A 99 18.94 -22.89 -5.66
N GLU A 100 18.14 -23.65 -6.44
CA GLU A 100 17.64 -24.95 -5.97
C GLU A 100 18.83 -25.91 -5.75
N TYR A 101 18.77 -26.70 -4.69
CA TYR A 101 19.80 -27.68 -4.38
C TYR A 101 19.62 -28.88 -5.33
N ASP A 102 20.51 -29.04 -6.31
CA ASP A 102 20.54 -30.24 -7.15
C ASP A 102 21.21 -31.40 -6.39
N ASP A 103 20.43 -32.43 -6.10
CA ASP A 103 20.86 -33.64 -5.37
C ASP A 103 21.74 -34.59 -6.23
N THR A 104 21.90 -34.27 -7.53
CA THR A 104 22.57 -35.17 -8.50
C THR A 104 24.10 -35.04 -8.53
N THR A 105 24.69 -34.09 -7.79
CA THR A 105 26.17 -33.92 -7.73
C THR A 105 26.83 -34.56 -6.53
N MET A 106 26.13 -35.40 -5.79
CA MET A 106 26.77 -36.23 -4.75
C MET A 106 27.37 -37.47 -5.40
N GLY A 107 28.56 -37.32 -5.93
CA GLY A 107 29.43 -38.46 -6.24
C GLY A 107 29.59 -39.38 -5.03
N GLU A 108 29.45 -40.67 -5.24
CA GLU A 108 29.72 -41.72 -4.27
C GLU A 108 31.18 -41.60 -3.76
N GLU A 109 31.38 -40.72 -2.75
CA GLU A 109 32.58 -40.88 -1.91
C GLU A 109 32.25 -41.89 -0.82
N ALA A 110 33.01 -42.99 -0.82
CA ALA A 110 32.88 -44.13 0.05
C ALA A 110 32.80 -43.71 1.52
N GLU A 111 31.80 -44.24 2.20
CA GLU A 111 31.64 -44.09 3.66
C GLU A 111 32.88 -44.64 4.36
N PRO A 112 33.57 -43.88 5.23
CA PRO A 112 34.42 -44.47 6.22
C PRO A 112 33.55 -45.02 7.36
N ALA A 113 33.77 -46.30 7.66
CA ALA A 113 33.08 -47.05 8.70
C ALA A 113 32.90 -46.25 10.00
N MET A 114 31.66 -46.19 10.49
CA MET A 114 31.33 -45.63 11.79
C MET A 114 32.10 -46.37 12.90
N ARG A 115 33.04 -45.67 13.52
CA ARG A 115 33.46 -45.97 14.88
C ARG A 115 32.52 -45.21 15.81
N GLU A 116 31.87 -45.92 16.69
CA GLU A 116 31.25 -45.37 17.86
C GLU A 116 32.35 -44.70 18.71
N GLU A 117 32.44 -43.40 18.68
CA GLU A 117 33.21 -42.60 19.64
C GLU A 117 32.25 -41.79 20.48
N ALA A 118 32.51 -41.89 21.79
CA ALA A 118 31.80 -41.34 22.91
C ALA A 118 31.45 -39.86 22.75
N GLU A 119 30.32 -39.47 23.33
CA GLU A 119 29.92 -38.09 23.58
C GLU A 119 31.04 -37.35 24.32
N GLU A 120 31.91 -36.61 23.63
CA GLU A 120 32.66 -35.52 24.21
C GLU A 120 31.72 -34.33 24.39
N GLU A 121 31.50 -33.96 25.65
CA GLU A 121 30.89 -32.69 26.06
C GLU A 121 31.66 -31.55 25.39
N ALA A 122 31.10 -31.00 24.32
CA ALA A 122 31.62 -29.82 23.66
C ALA A 122 31.45 -28.64 24.63
N SER A 123 32.54 -27.96 24.95
CA SER A 123 32.63 -26.73 25.74
C SER A 123 31.62 -25.70 25.20
N ASP A 124 30.71 -25.25 26.07
CA ASP A 124 29.78 -24.16 25.89
C ASP A 124 30.52 -22.83 25.70
N GLU A 125 31.01 -22.54 24.50
CA GLU A 125 31.12 -21.15 24.07
C GLU A 125 29.74 -20.69 23.64
N PRO A 126 29.21 -19.57 24.17
CA PRO A 126 27.91 -19.10 23.79
C PRO A 126 27.91 -18.80 22.29
N ALA A 127 27.21 -19.61 21.52
CA ALA A 127 26.98 -19.36 20.11
C ALA A 127 26.38 -17.95 19.99
N ASP A 128 26.90 -17.12 19.07
CA ASP A 128 26.31 -15.80 18.81
C ASP A 128 24.84 -15.93 18.38
N ASP A 129 24.12 -14.84 18.44
CA ASP A 129 22.66 -14.86 18.24
C ASP A 129 22.26 -15.44 16.88
N LEU A 130 23.03 -15.17 15.80
CA LEU A 130 22.77 -15.74 14.48
C LEU A 130 23.00 -17.26 14.47
N GLY A 131 24.06 -17.74 15.07
CA GLY A 131 24.33 -19.16 15.19
C GLY A 131 23.23 -19.90 15.95
N ARG A 132 22.72 -19.32 17.02
CA ARG A 132 21.56 -19.85 17.76
C ARG A 132 20.31 -19.89 16.87
N ALA A 133 19.98 -18.81 16.15
CA ALA A 133 18.82 -18.75 15.27
C ALA A 133 18.86 -19.82 14.15
N ILE A 134 20.06 -20.06 13.57
CA ILE A 134 20.22 -21.12 12.54
C ILE A 134 20.08 -22.52 13.17
N ALA A 135 20.61 -22.72 14.38
CA ALA A 135 20.48 -23.98 15.11
C ALA A 135 19.00 -24.27 15.47
N ASP A 136 18.26 -23.23 15.83
CA ASP A 136 16.84 -23.34 16.13
C ASP A 136 16.00 -23.61 14.86
N ALA A 137 16.33 -22.93 13.75
CA ALA A 137 15.75 -23.25 12.44
C ALA A 137 15.99 -24.74 12.08
N LYS A 138 17.19 -25.28 12.33
CA LYS A 138 17.51 -26.69 12.11
C LYS A 138 16.68 -27.64 12.97
N ARG A 139 16.44 -27.31 14.24
CA ARG A 139 15.58 -28.13 15.13
C ARG A 139 14.15 -28.21 14.63
N ASN A 140 13.66 -27.17 14.01
CA ASN A 140 12.27 -27.05 13.55
C ASN A 140 12.04 -27.54 12.11
N CYS A 141 13.08 -28.05 11.41
CA CYS A 141 12.95 -28.57 10.06
C CYS A 141 12.29 -29.96 10.02
N ALA A 142 11.34 -30.13 9.09
CA ALA A 142 10.67 -31.40 8.85
C ALA A 142 11.51 -32.38 8.01
N SER A 143 12.43 -31.89 7.18
CA SER A 143 13.22 -32.64 6.22
C SER A 143 14.67 -32.82 6.67
N ASP A 144 15.20 -34.04 6.53
CA ASP A 144 16.63 -34.30 6.81
C ASP A 144 17.57 -33.59 5.83
N LEU A 145 17.09 -33.31 4.61
CA LEU A 145 17.84 -32.54 3.63
C LEU A 145 18.00 -31.08 4.07
N GLU A 146 16.92 -30.45 4.58
CA GLU A 146 16.96 -29.10 5.13
C GLU A 146 17.86 -29.02 6.36
N LYS A 147 17.82 -30.03 7.25
CA LYS A 147 18.73 -30.13 8.40
C LYS A 147 20.19 -30.14 7.97
N LYS A 148 20.56 -30.92 6.94
CA LYS A 148 21.93 -30.93 6.39
C LYS A 148 22.31 -29.58 5.79
N LYS A 149 21.40 -28.89 5.11
CA LYS A 149 21.66 -27.55 4.55
C LYS A 149 21.94 -26.51 5.64
N LEU A 150 21.10 -26.48 6.68
CA LEU A 150 21.31 -25.58 7.83
C LEU A 150 22.55 -25.92 8.63
N GLN A 151 22.93 -27.21 8.74
CA GLN A 151 24.20 -27.61 9.36
C GLN A 151 25.41 -27.02 8.63
N ARG A 152 25.43 -27.07 7.29
CA ARG A 152 26.49 -26.42 6.47
C ARG A 152 26.52 -24.91 6.69
N MET A 153 25.38 -24.28 6.80
CA MET A 153 25.27 -22.85 7.04
C MET A 153 25.85 -22.47 8.42
N LEU A 154 25.62 -23.29 9.45
CA LEU A 154 26.27 -23.15 10.76
C LEU A 154 27.79 -23.25 10.66
N GLU A 155 28.28 -24.17 9.84
CA GLU A 155 29.72 -24.32 9.58
C GLU A 155 30.28 -23.11 8.84
N ASP A 156 29.59 -22.60 7.81
CA ASP A 156 29.98 -21.40 7.09
C ASP A 156 29.89 -20.13 7.98
N HIS A 157 29.00 -20.13 8.97
CA HIS A 157 28.93 -19.07 9.98
C HIS A 157 30.12 -19.11 10.97
N LYS A 158 30.66 -20.30 11.29
CA LYS A 158 31.84 -20.44 12.14
C LYS A 158 33.15 -20.18 11.39
N LYS A 159 33.18 -20.35 10.07
CA LYS A 159 34.39 -20.16 9.25
C LYS A 159 34.75 -18.68 9.11
N LEU A 160 36.02 -18.37 9.39
CA LEU A 160 36.62 -17.09 9.08
C LEU A 160 36.71 -16.90 7.55
N LEU A 161 36.61 -15.66 7.09
CA LEU A 161 36.71 -15.33 5.65
C LEU A 161 38.09 -15.70 5.07
N TYR A 162 39.17 -15.58 5.86
CA TYR A 162 40.50 -16.09 5.60
C TYR A 162 41.29 -16.26 6.92
N PRO A 163 42.37 -17.09 6.94
CA PRO A 163 43.16 -17.30 8.15
C PRO A 163 43.70 -15.96 8.71
N ASN A 164 43.54 -15.77 10.01
CA ASN A 164 44.00 -14.58 10.74
C ASN A 164 43.29 -13.26 10.41
N CYS A 165 42.10 -13.28 9.80
CA CYS A 165 41.24 -12.06 9.68
C CYS A 165 40.63 -11.72 11.06
N GLU A 166 40.01 -10.55 11.14
CA GLU A 166 39.24 -10.13 12.32
C GLU A 166 38.14 -11.15 12.62
N ALA A 167 37.86 -11.42 13.87
CA ALA A 167 36.93 -12.47 14.30
C ALA A 167 35.47 -12.26 13.86
N ASP A 168 35.08 -11.02 13.52
CA ASP A 168 33.78 -10.63 12.96
C ASP A 168 33.68 -10.90 11.45
N LYS A 169 34.80 -11.05 10.74
CA LYS A 169 34.83 -11.30 9.29
C LYS A 169 34.66 -12.78 8.99
N LYS A 170 33.42 -13.25 9.06
CA LYS A 170 33.03 -14.64 8.79
C LYS A 170 32.52 -14.80 7.36
N LYS A 171 32.65 -15.99 6.77
CA LYS A 171 32.21 -16.32 5.41
C LYS A 171 30.75 -15.96 5.19
N LEU A 172 29.86 -16.41 6.09
CA LEU A 172 28.41 -16.14 5.96
C LEU A 172 28.09 -14.65 6.08
N GLY A 173 28.57 -13.95 7.11
CA GLY A 173 28.33 -12.54 7.36
C GLY A 173 28.77 -11.66 6.18
N THR A 174 30.03 -11.84 5.75
CA THR A 174 30.56 -11.07 4.60
C THR A 174 29.80 -11.36 3.30
N THR A 175 29.36 -12.62 3.08
CA THR A 175 28.54 -12.96 1.91
C THR A 175 27.19 -12.24 1.92
N LEU A 176 26.55 -12.17 3.10
CA LEU A 176 25.27 -11.46 3.29
C LEU A 176 25.41 -9.94 3.07
N GLU A 177 26.46 -9.31 3.64
CA GLU A 177 26.76 -7.89 3.42
C GLU A 177 26.93 -7.56 1.93
N LEU A 178 27.65 -8.40 1.19
CA LEU A 178 27.85 -8.22 -0.24
C LEU A 178 26.57 -8.44 -1.06
N LEU A 179 25.72 -9.40 -0.70
CA LEU A 179 24.41 -9.61 -1.32
C LEU A 179 23.46 -8.46 -1.04
N GLN A 180 23.49 -7.92 0.18
CA GLN A 180 22.75 -6.71 0.54
C GLN A 180 23.20 -5.52 -0.32
N TRP A 181 24.52 -5.28 -0.39
CA TRP A 181 25.06 -4.21 -1.24
C TRP A 181 24.63 -4.36 -2.70
N LYS A 182 24.65 -5.61 -3.23
CA LYS A 182 24.17 -5.90 -4.59
C LYS A 182 22.71 -5.48 -4.77
N ALA A 183 21.85 -5.80 -3.82
CA ALA A 183 20.41 -5.50 -3.87
C ALA A 183 20.13 -3.99 -3.76
N GLU A 184 20.78 -3.30 -2.83
CA GLU A 184 20.65 -1.84 -2.65
C GLU A 184 21.04 -1.06 -3.91
N ASN A 185 22.09 -1.51 -4.60
CA ASN A 185 22.64 -0.83 -5.78
C ASN A 185 22.07 -1.35 -7.11
N GLY A 186 21.13 -2.31 -7.10
CA GLY A 186 20.52 -2.87 -8.31
C GLY A 186 21.52 -3.53 -9.26
N VAL A 187 22.61 -4.12 -8.74
CA VAL A 187 23.70 -4.70 -9.53
C VAL A 187 23.24 -6.04 -10.14
N SER A 188 23.44 -6.22 -11.45
CA SER A 188 23.11 -7.47 -12.13
C SER A 188 23.96 -8.63 -11.62
N ASP A 189 23.45 -9.87 -11.72
CA ASP A 189 24.18 -11.07 -11.28
C ASP A 189 25.54 -11.23 -11.97
N LYS A 190 25.62 -10.90 -13.27
CA LYS A 190 26.87 -10.89 -14.03
C LYS A 190 27.84 -9.82 -13.51
N GLY A 191 27.35 -8.63 -13.15
CA GLY A 191 28.15 -7.55 -12.56
C GLY A 191 28.66 -7.92 -11.19
N PHE A 192 27.79 -8.50 -10.35
CA PHE A 192 28.14 -8.94 -9.02
C PHE A 192 29.13 -10.11 -9.03
N GLY A 193 28.95 -11.10 -9.91
CA GLY A 193 29.91 -12.18 -10.07
C GLY A 193 31.32 -11.67 -10.42
N LYS A 194 31.43 -10.67 -11.32
CA LYS A 194 32.71 -10.03 -11.61
C LYS A 194 33.31 -9.31 -10.40
N LEU A 195 32.47 -8.65 -9.59
CA LEU A 195 32.89 -7.99 -8.35
C LEU A 195 33.44 -9.01 -7.34
N LEU A 196 32.72 -10.13 -7.15
CA LEU A 196 33.18 -11.21 -6.26
C LEU A 196 34.55 -11.74 -6.65
N VAL A 197 34.76 -12.04 -7.93
CA VAL A 197 36.07 -12.48 -8.46
C VAL A 197 37.15 -11.40 -8.21
N MET A 198 36.83 -10.14 -8.40
CA MET A 198 37.77 -9.04 -8.15
C MET A 198 38.15 -8.93 -6.68
N ILE A 199 37.17 -8.98 -5.77
CA ILE A 199 37.44 -8.93 -4.33
C ILE A 199 38.20 -10.18 -3.90
N LYS A 200 37.82 -11.38 -4.35
CA LYS A 200 38.51 -12.62 -4.04
C LYS A 200 39.98 -12.59 -4.40
N ASN A 201 40.30 -12.00 -5.56
CA ASN A 201 41.69 -11.85 -6.00
C ASN A 201 42.48 -10.79 -5.18
N MET A 202 41.84 -9.90 -4.47
CA MET A 202 42.45 -8.92 -3.58
C MET A 202 42.73 -9.51 -2.17
N LEU A 203 41.98 -10.53 -1.79
CA LEU A 203 42.12 -11.22 -0.49
C LEU A 203 43.26 -12.24 -0.53
N PRO A 204 43.76 -12.72 0.63
CA PRO A 204 44.74 -13.82 0.72
C PRO A 204 44.23 -15.05 -0.06
N LYS A 205 45.19 -15.88 -0.57
CA LYS A 205 44.85 -17.00 -1.46
C LYS A 205 43.93 -18.04 -0.84
N ASP A 206 43.96 -18.18 0.48
CA ASP A 206 43.18 -19.16 1.23
C ASP A 206 41.84 -18.56 1.75
N ASN A 207 41.30 -17.58 1.02
CA ASN A 207 40.00 -17.00 1.39
C ASN A 207 38.80 -17.85 0.93
N GLU A 208 37.75 -17.83 1.73
CA GLU A 208 36.51 -18.59 1.58
C GLU A 208 35.38 -17.74 0.84
N LEU A 209 35.74 -16.61 0.23
CA LEU A 209 34.75 -15.79 -0.49
C LEU A 209 34.22 -16.55 -1.71
N PRO A 210 32.87 -16.61 -1.92
CA PRO A 210 32.29 -17.23 -3.09
C PRO A 210 32.82 -16.61 -4.41
N GLU A 211 33.05 -17.43 -5.44
CA GLU A 211 33.58 -16.99 -6.75
C GLU A 211 32.49 -16.47 -7.70
N SER A 212 31.24 -16.82 -7.43
CA SER A 212 30.13 -16.48 -8.29
C SER A 212 28.91 -16.04 -7.47
N THR A 213 28.00 -15.33 -8.15
CA THR A 213 26.68 -15.00 -7.57
C THR A 213 25.91 -16.26 -7.18
N TYR A 214 26.07 -17.34 -7.97
CA TYR A 214 25.44 -18.63 -7.68
C TYR A 214 25.94 -19.22 -6.37
N GLU A 215 27.24 -19.26 -6.16
CA GLU A 215 27.82 -19.75 -4.89
C GLU A 215 27.45 -18.87 -3.72
N ALA A 216 27.48 -17.54 -3.87
CA ALA A 216 27.06 -16.62 -2.82
C ALA A 216 25.61 -16.87 -2.40
N LYS A 217 24.72 -17.06 -3.36
CA LYS A 217 23.33 -17.43 -3.07
C LYS A 217 23.22 -18.80 -2.40
N LYS A 218 24.04 -19.76 -2.77
CA LYS A 218 24.04 -21.12 -2.20
C LYS A 218 24.45 -21.13 -0.71
N VAL A 219 25.32 -20.24 -0.29
CA VAL A 219 25.72 -20.08 1.13
C VAL A 219 24.52 -19.67 1.99
N VAL A 220 23.64 -18.79 1.50
CA VAL A 220 22.51 -18.22 2.25
C VAL A 220 21.18 -18.93 1.98
N CYS A 221 21.09 -19.73 0.91
CA CYS A 221 19.90 -20.48 0.49
C CYS A 221 19.22 -21.31 1.60
N PRO A 222 19.94 -21.95 2.56
CA PRO A 222 19.31 -22.73 3.61
C PRO A 222 18.30 -21.95 4.48
N LEU A 223 18.38 -20.62 4.53
CA LEU A 223 17.43 -19.77 5.23
C LEU A 223 16.23 -19.34 4.35
N GLY A 224 16.26 -19.61 3.05
CA GLY A 224 15.12 -19.35 2.16
C GLY A 224 13.92 -20.20 2.55
N LEU A 225 12.74 -19.59 2.59
CA LEU A 225 11.49 -20.31 2.75
C LEU A 225 10.98 -20.72 1.37
N GLU A 226 10.53 -21.97 1.27
CA GLU A 226 10.02 -22.53 0.02
C GLU A 226 8.92 -21.68 -0.58
N VAL A 227 8.99 -21.47 -1.90
CA VAL A 227 7.90 -20.94 -2.72
C VAL A 227 7.49 -22.00 -3.71
N GLN A 228 6.23 -22.43 -3.63
CA GLN A 228 5.68 -23.50 -4.45
C GLN A 228 5.31 -23.00 -5.83
N LYS A 229 5.80 -23.70 -6.86
CA LYS A 229 5.46 -23.44 -8.25
C LYS A 229 4.29 -24.35 -8.66
N ILE A 230 3.08 -23.81 -8.68
CA ILE A 230 1.86 -24.57 -8.97
C ILE A 230 1.40 -24.26 -10.39
N HIS A 231 1.27 -25.27 -11.25
CA HIS A 231 0.74 -25.08 -12.59
C HIS A 231 -0.74 -24.73 -12.56
N ALA A 232 -1.18 -23.84 -13.44
CA ALA A 232 -2.56 -23.38 -13.55
C ALA A 232 -3.10 -23.58 -14.97
N CYS A 233 -4.40 -23.77 -15.07
CA CYS A 233 -5.08 -23.77 -16.36
C CYS A 233 -4.95 -22.37 -17.02
N PRO A 234 -4.60 -22.27 -18.32
CA PRO A 234 -4.49 -20.98 -19.00
C PRO A 234 -5.82 -20.19 -19.03
N ASN A 235 -6.95 -20.87 -18.85
CA ASN A 235 -8.29 -20.26 -18.75
C ASN A 235 -8.78 -20.07 -17.30
N ASP A 236 -7.92 -20.15 -16.31
CA ASP A 236 -8.22 -19.93 -14.88
C ASP A 236 -9.25 -20.89 -14.25
N CYS A 237 -9.41 -22.10 -14.80
CA CYS A 237 -10.41 -23.05 -14.31
C CYS A 237 -9.98 -23.81 -13.06
N ILE A 238 -8.72 -24.27 -13.01
CA ILE A 238 -8.15 -25.11 -11.96
C ILE A 238 -6.67 -24.81 -11.73
N LEU A 239 -6.17 -25.20 -10.56
CA LEU A 239 -4.73 -25.44 -10.31
C LEU A 239 -4.45 -26.94 -10.44
N TYR A 240 -3.32 -27.29 -11.05
CA TYR A 240 -2.87 -28.69 -11.18
C TYR A 240 -2.17 -29.15 -9.89
N ARG A 241 -2.98 -29.46 -8.88
CA ARG A 241 -2.57 -29.96 -7.56
C ARG A 241 -3.62 -30.90 -6.99
N GLY A 242 -3.25 -31.73 -6.00
CA GLY A 242 -4.15 -32.68 -5.38
C GLY A 242 -4.78 -33.62 -6.45
N GLU A 243 -6.09 -33.65 -6.53
CA GLU A 243 -6.81 -34.52 -7.51
C GLU A 243 -6.51 -34.24 -8.99
N TYR A 244 -5.95 -33.02 -9.30
CA TYR A 244 -5.61 -32.60 -10.67
C TYR A 244 -4.11 -32.67 -10.98
N GLU A 245 -3.28 -33.15 -10.04
CA GLU A 245 -1.82 -33.09 -10.13
C GLU A 245 -1.26 -33.79 -11.37
N ASP A 246 -1.77 -34.96 -11.70
CA ASP A 246 -1.30 -35.80 -12.82
C ASP A 246 -1.94 -35.46 -14.17
N LEU A 247 -2.88 -34.50 -14.21
CA LEU A 247 -3.60 -34.19 -15.44
C LEU A 247 -2.76 -33.34 -16.39
N ASN A 248 -2.74 -33.68 -17.67
CA ASN A 248 -2.13 -32.93 -18.74
C ASN A 248 -3.07 -31.94 -19.46
N ALA A 249 -4.38 -32.05 -19.21
CA ALA A 249 -5.39 -31.15 -19.76
C ALA A 249 -6.44 -30.81 -18.70
N CYS A 250 -7.01 -29.62 -18.82
CA CYS A 250 -8.02 -29.13 -17.88
C CYS A 250 -9.35 -29.90 -18.07
N PRO A 251 -9.92 -30.52 -17.05
CA PRO A 251 -11.19 -31.23 -17.15
C PRO A 251 -12.38 -30.30 -17.43
N VAL A 252 -12.29 -29.00 -17.11
CA VAL A 252 -13.36 -28.03 -17.31
C VAL A 252 -13.40 -27.50 -18.75
N CYS A 253 -12.25 -27.13 -19.30
CA CYS A 253 -12.21 -26.44 -20.60
C CYS A 253 -11.39 -27.16 -21.67
N GLY A 254 -10.76 -28.30 -21.33
CA GLY A 254 -9.93 -29.10 -22.26
C GLY A 254 -8.59 -28.46 -22.66
N ALA A 255 -8.24 -27.30 -22.09
CA ALA A 255 -6.97 -26.64 -22.40
C ALA A 255 -5.77 -27.44 -21.86
N LEU A 256 -4.68 -27.50 -22.63
CA LEU A 256 -3.48 -28.22 -22.24
C LEU A 256 -2.75 -27.51 -21.09
N ARG A 257 -2.16 -28.29 -20.20
CA ARG A 257 -1.35 -27.82 -19.06
C ARG A 257 -0.05 -27.19 -19.51
N TYR A 258 0.54 -27.69 -20.58
CA TYR A 258 1.85 -27.25 -21.10
C TYR A 258 1.69 -26.46 -22.39
N LYS A 259 2.63 -25.55 -22.65
CA LYS A 259 2.75 -24.85 -23.93
C LYS A 259 3.07 -25.82 -25.05
N ILE A 260 2.67 -25.46 -26.26
CA ILE A 260 2.86 -26.26 -27.45
C ILE A 260 3.99 -25.63 -28.25
N SER A 261 5.06 -26.39 -28.51
CA SER A 261 6.12 -26.01 -29.45
C SER A 261 5.60 -26.01 -30.88
N ARG A 262 6.04 -25.10 -31.71
CA ARG A 262 5.72 -25.09 -33.16
C ARG A 262 6.29 -26.29 -33.88
N ASP A 263 7.43 -26.78 -33.40
CA ASP A 263 8.23 -27.83 -34.03
C ASP A 263 8.15 -29.19 -33.27
N ASP A 264 7.11 -29.37 -32.46
CA ASP A 264 6.98 -30.61 -31.67
C ASP A 264 6.53 -31.80 -32.56
N PRO A 265 7.42 -32.74 -32.86
CA PRO A 265 7.09 -33.92 -33.67
C PRO A 265 6.21 -34.95 -32.90
N GLY A 266 5.88 -34.66 -31.63
CA GLY A 266 5.27 -35.65 -30.72
C GLY A 266 6.33 -36.53 -30.04
N ASP A 267 5.90 -37.32 -29.05
CA ASP A 267 6.80 -38.21 -28.31
C ASP A 267 7.37 -39.27 -29.27
N VAL A 268 8.62 -39.16 -29.68
CA VAL A 268 9.38 -40.15 -30.45
C VAL A 268 10.02 -41.12 -29.46
N GLU A 269 9.71 -42.40 -29.59
CA GLU A 269 10.33 -43.43 -28.75
C GLU A 269 11.86 -43.43 -28.95
N GLY A 270 12.59 -43.10 -27.88
CA GLY A 270 14.06 -43.14 -27.83
C GLY A 270 14.79 -41.80 -27.64
N GLU A 271 14.12 -40.63 -27.72
CA GLU A 271 14.70 -39.35 -27.34
C GLU A 271 14.50 -39.03 -25.85
N ARG A 272 15.44 -38.31 -25.23
CA ARG A 272 15.28 -37.83 -23.85
C ARG A 272 14.03 -36.97 -23.77
N PRO A 273 13.17 -37.17 -22.75
CA PRO A 273 11.94 -36.37 -22.61
C PRO A 273 12.30 -34.89 -22.52
N ARG A 274 11.86 -34.09 -23.49
CA ARG A 274 12.03 -32.62 -23.46
C ARG A 274 11.28 -32.04 -22.29
N LYS A 275 11.87 -31.08 -21.59
CA LYS A 275 11.28 -30.39 -20.46
C LYS A 275 10.03 -29.61 -20.93
N LYS A 276 8.85 -30.00 -20.44
CA LYS A 276 7.57 -29.38 -20.83
C LYS A 276 7.37 -28.05 -20.10
N ILE A 277 7.20 -26.93 -20.82
CA ILE A 277 6.95 -25.61 -20.26
C ILE A 277 5.46 -25.47 -19.89
N PRO A 278 5.11 -25.15 -18.64
CA PRO A 278 3.72 -24.96 -18.23
C PRO A 278 3.11 -23.72 -18.93
N ALA A 279 1.83 -23.83 -19.33
CA ALA A 279 1.11 -22.75 -20.00
C ALA A 279 0.84 -21.57 -19.08
N LYS A 280 0.65 -21.82 -17.80
CA LYS A 280 0.46 -20.80 -16.73
C LYS A 280 0.96 -21.33 -15.40
N VAL A 281 1.55 -20.47 -14.59
CA VAL A 281 2.12 -20.81 -13.27
C VAL A 281 1.61 -19.84 -12.23
N MET A 282 1.34 -20.37 -11.03
CA MET A 282 1.16 -19.63 -9.80
C MET A 282 2.38 -19.85 -8.90
N TRP A 283 2.93 -18.78 -8.37
CA TRP A 283 3.95 -18.81 -7.33
C TRP A 283 3.25 -18.61 -5.97
N TYR A 284 3.32 -19.62 -5.12
CA TYR A 284 2.66 -19.63 -3.82
C TYR A 284 3.69 -19.69 -2.69
N ALA A 285 3.68 -18.71 -1.83
CA ALA A 285 4.52 -18.62 -0.63
C ALA A 285 3.72 -19.11 0.59
N PRO A 286 3.92 -20.35 1.12
CA PRO A 286 3.18 -20.87 2.25
C PRO A 286 3.31 -19.98 3.49
N ILE A 287 2.20 -19.74 4.21
CA ILE A 287 2.21 -18.83 5.36
C ILE A 287 2.68 -19.49 6.66
N ILE A 288 2.46 -20.80 6.81
CA ILE A 288 2.80 -21.53 8.06
C ILE A 288 4.31 -21.47 8.38
N PRO A 289 5.24 -21.79 7.44
CA PRO A 289 6.67 -21.66 7.72
C PRO A 289 7.08 -20.23 8.07
N ARG A 290 6.49 -19.23 7.42
CA ARG A 290 6.75 -17.81 7.66
C ARG A 290 6.31 -17.36 9.03
N LEU A 291 5.14 -17.82 9.47
CA LEU A 291 4.67 -17.58 10.85
C LEU A 291 5.57 -18.22 11.90
N LYS A 292 5.97 -19.49 11.71
CA LYS A 292 6.90 -20.15 12.64
C LYS A 292 8.20 -19.37 12.78
N ARG A 293 8.71 -18.81 11.66
CA ARG A 293 9.93 -18.00 11.64
C ARG A 293 9.81 -16.72 12.50
N LEU A 294 8.66 -16.07 12.52
CA LEU A 294 8.46 -14.89 13.38
C LEU A 294 8.66 -15.20 14.87
N PHE A 295 8.28 -16.39 15.31
CA PHE A 295 8.43 -16.80 16.70
C PHE A 295 9.85 -17.30 17.06
N GLN A 296 10.71 -17.54 16.07
CA GLN A 296 12.12 -17.90 16.28
C GLN A 296 12.98 -16.70 16.70
N ASN A 297 12.52 -15.46 16.47
CA ASN A 297 13.17 -14.26 16.97
C ASN A 297 12.48 -13.79 18.25
N LYS A 298 13.26 -13.53 19.32
CA LYS A 298 12.75 -13.15 20.65
C LYS A 298 11.93 -11.86 20.63
N GLU A 299 12.39 -10.84 19.93
CA GLU A 299 11.71 -9.54 19.86
C GLU A 299 10.45 -9.62 19.00
N HIS A 300 10.49 -10.35 17.87
CA HIS A 300 9.30 -10.60 17.05
C HIS A 300 8.25 -11.42 17.82
N ALA A 301 8.66 -12.48 18.52
CA ALA A 301 7.78 -13.31 19.36
C ALA A 301 7.11 -12.49 20.47
N LYS A 302 7.86 -11.57 21.10
CA LYS A 302 7.31 -10.59 22.04
C LYS A 302 6.32 -9.65 21.35
N ALA A 303 6.71 -9.08 20.21
CA ALA A 303 5.86 -8.15 19.45
C ALA A 303 4.55 -8.79 19.01
N MET A 304 4.49 -10.09 18.71
CA MET A 304 3.25 -10.79 18.36
C MET A 304 2.18 -10.74 19.45
N ARG A 305 2.56 -10.46 20.70
CA ARG A 305 1.64 -10.38 21.86
C ARG A 305 1.08 -8.96 22.10
N TRP A 306 1.48 -7.97 21.28
CA TRP A 306 1.20 -6.53 21.44
C TRP A 306 -0.27 -6.20 21.76
N HIS A 307 -1.21 -6.89 21.12
CA HIS A 307 -2.64 -6.61 21.24
C HIS A 307 -3.20 -6.88 22.64
N ARG A 308 -2.48 -7.63 23.49
CA ARG A 308 -2.84 -7.89 24.89
C ARG A 308 -1.93 -7.20 25.88
N GLU A 309 -0.63 -7.21 25.62
CA GLU A 309 0.39 -6.78 26.56
C GLU A 309 0.69 -5.30 26.46
N ASP A 310 0.82 -4.77 25.24
CA ASP A 310 1.29 -3.39 25.02
C ASP A 310 0.16 -2.40 24.66
N ARG A 311 -1.06 -2.89 24.44
CA ARG A 311 -2.18 -2.07 24.03
C ARG A 311 -2.70 -1.15 25.14
N LYS A 312 -2.79 0.17 24.87
CA LYS A 312 -3.47 1.14 25.75
C LYS A 312 -4.98 0.87 25.78
N LYS A 313 -5.57 0.83 26.96
CA LYS A 313 -7.02 0.52 27.19
C LYS A 313 -7.76 1.75 27.73
N ASP A 314 -7.64 2.89 27.05
CA ASP A 314 -8.25 4.16 27.42
C ASP A 314 -9.59 4.45 26.71
N GLY A 315 -10.11 3.49 25.96
CA GLY A 315 -11.36 3.60 25.21
C GLY A 315 -11.25 4.27 23.84
N LYS A 316 -10.09 4.80 23.46
CA LYS A 316 -9.85 5.38 22.14
C LYS A 316 -9.49 4.29 21.11
N LEU A 317 -9.79 4.55 19.84
CA LEU A 317 -9.44 3.68 18.72
C LEU A 317 -8.06 4.05 18.19
N ARG A 318 -7.09 3.14 18.28
CA ARG A 318 -5.70 3.29 17.76
C ARG A 318 -5.32 2.16 16.83
N VAL A 319 -5.83 0.97 17.12
CA VAL A 319 -5.47 -0.28 16.43
C VAL A 319 -6.72 -1.12 16.18
N PRO A 320 -6.70 -2.09 15.26
CA PRO A 320 -7.86 -2.94 14.97
C PRO A 320 -8.41 -3.65 16.21
N ALA A 321 -7.56 -3.95 17.19
CA ALA A 321 -7.95 -4.57 18.45
C ALA A 321 -8.87 -3.68 19.32
N ASP A 322 -8.93 -2.37 19.07
CA ASP A 322 -9.86 -1.44 19.72
C ASP A 322 -11.22 -1.43 19.03
N GLY A 323 -11.35 -2.01 17.84
CA GLY A 323 -12.59 -2.11 17.09
C GLY A 323 -13.61 -3.07 17.70
N SER A 324 -14.89 -2.88 17.39
CA SER A 324 -15.97 -3.71 17.95
C SER A 324 -15.93 -5.15 17.43
N GLN A 325 -15.48 -5.36 16.19
CA GLN A 325 -15.39 -6.68 15.56
C GLN A 325 -14.33 -7.55 16.24
N TRP A 326 -13.14 -6.99 16.51
CA TRP A 326 -12.09 -7.70 17.23
C TRP A 326 -12.57 -8.16 18.59
N ARG A 327 -13.17 -7.25 19.37
CA ARG A 327 -13.72 -7.56 20.69
C ARG A 327 -14.85 -8.60 20.66
N LYS A 328 -15.65 -8.63 19.58
CA LYS A 328 -16.69 -9.63 19.36
C LYS A 328 -16.10 -11.02 19.14
N ILE A 329 -15.11 -11.14 18.27
CA ILE A 329 -14.40 -12.39 17.99
C ILE A 329 -13.62 -12.87 19.21
N GLU A 330 -12.90 -11.97 19.90
CA GLU A 330 -12.15 -12.28 21.11
C GLU A 330 -13.05 -12.87 22.22
N ARG A 331 -14.26 -12.35 22.37
CA ARG A 331 -15.23 -12.91 23.33
C ARG A 331 -15.80 -14.25 22.89
N LYS A 332 -16.15 -14.38 21.61
CA LYS A 332 -16.81 -15.58 21.08
C LYS A 332 -15.88 -16.79 21.03
N TYR A 333 -14.66 -16.59 20.54
CA TYR A 333 -13.66 -17.65 20.33
C TYR A 333 -12.54 -17.61 21.38
N ARG A 334 -12.88 -17.23 22.61
CA ARG A 334 -11.90 -17.07 23.69
C ARG A 334 -11.18 -18.36 24.03
N LYS A 335 -11.84 -19.50 23.96
CA LYS A 335 -11.27 -20.82 24.30
C LYS A 335 -10.47 -21.39 23.14
N GLU A 336 -11.00 -21.27 21.95
CA GLU A 336 -10.51 -21.91 20.74
C GLU A 336 -9.36 -21.11 20.08
N PHE A 337 -9.38 -19.80 20.18
CA PHE A 337 -8.44 -18.94 19.45
C PHE A 337 -7.89 -17.80 20.31
N ALA A 338 -8.77 -16.94 20.81
CA ALA A 338 -8.35 -15.70 21.45
C ALA A 338 -7.80 -15.88 22.86
N GLY A 339 -7.72 -17.11 23.41
CA GLY A 339 -7.12 -17.42 24.71
C GLY A 339 -5.63 -17.23 24.76
N ASP A 340 -4.92 -17.55 23.67
CA ASP A 340 -3.50 -17.34 23.54
C ASP A 340 -3.19 -16.03 22.79
N ALA A 341 -2.32 -15.19 23.36
CA ALA A 341 -1.92 -13.92 22.77
C ALA A 341 -1.02 -14.08 21.52
N ARG A 342 -0.46 -15.25 21.31
CA ARG A 342 0.42 -15.58 20.18
C ARG A 342 -0.33 -15.86 18.89
N ASN A 343 -1.63 -16.13 18.95
CA ASN A 343 -2.43 -16.45 17.79
C ASN A 343 -2.52 -15.26 16.82
N ALA A 344 -2.31 -15.53 15.53
CA ALA A 344 -2.12 -14.51 14.52
C ALA A 344 -3.46 -14.01 13.94
N TRP A 345 -3.56 -12.69 13.80
CA TRP A 345 -4.71 -12.00 13.18
C TRP A 345 -4.27 -11.38 11.86
N PHE A 346 -4.81 -11.85 10.75
CA PHE A 346 -4.40 -11.44 9.41
C PHE A 346 -5.32 -10.39 8.78
N GLY A 347 -4.69 -9.44 8.07
CA GLY A 347 -5.32 -8.69 6.99
C GLY A 347 -4.81 -9.22 5.64
N LEU A 348 -5.71 -9.43 4.69
CA LEU A 348 -5.37 -9.81 3.33
C LEU A 348 -5.61 -8.66 2.37
N SER A 349 -4.60 -8.32 1.57
CA SER A 349 -4.75 -7.39 0.45
C SER A 349 -4.52 -8.12 -0.87
N ALA A 350 -5.34 -7.78 -1.87
CA ALA A 350 -5.17 -8.26 -3.23
C ALA A 350 -5.19 -7.07 -4.19
N ASP A 351 -4.19 -7.00 -5.07
CA ASP A 351 -4.07 -5.95 -6.09
C ASP A 351 -3.40 -6.50 -7.35
N GLY A 352 -3.58 -5.79 -8.47
CA GLY A 352 -2.98 -6.12 -9.74
C GLY A 352 -1.64 -5.41 -9.96
N ILE A 353 -0.57 -6.17 -10.13
CA ILE A 353 0.73 -5.61 -10.51
C ILE A 353 0.81 -5.54 -12.03
N ASN A 354 1.00 -4.33 -12.58
CA ASN A 354 1.35 -4.13 -13.98
C ASN A 354 2.78 -3.54 -14.06
N PRO A 355 3.81 -4.36 -14.30
CA PRO A 355 5.18 -3.88 -14.35
C PRO A 355 5.53 -3.13 -15.63
N PHE A 356 4.76 -3.29 -16.74
CA PHE A 356 5.16 -2.85 -18.08
C PHE A 356 4.13 -1.96 -18.82
N GLY A 357 3.12 -1.44 -18.15
CA GLY A 357 2.14 -0.55 -18.74
C GLY A 357 1.08 -1.29 -19.59
N GLU A 358 1.19 -1.27 -20.93
CA GLU A 358 0.13 -1.77 -21.81
C GLU A 358 0.06 -3.30 -21.98
N GLN A 359 1.09 -4.04 -21.59
CA GLN A 359 1.23 -5.50 -21.78
C GLN A 359 0.99 -6.30 -20.49
N SER A 360 -0.02 -5.98 -19.74
CA SER A 360 -0.35 -6.75 -18.53
C SER A 360 -1.01 -8.09 -18.86
N PRO A 361 -0.61 -9.21 -18.22
CA PRO A 361 -1.34 -10.47 -18.31
C PRO A 361 -2.81 -10.27 -17.90
N LYS A 362 -3.72 -11.02 -18.51
CA LYS A 362 -5.15 -10.96 -18.12
C LYS A 362 -5.32 -11.43 -16.68
N GLN A 363 -5.78 -10.52 -15.84
CA GLN A 363 -6.10 -10.85 -14.45
C GLN A 363 -7.18 -11.94 -14.36
N PRO A 364 -7.14 -12.82 -13.34
CA PRO A 364 -8.14 -13.87 -13.15
C PRO A 364 -9.56 -13.30 -12.96
N GLY A 365 -9.70 -12.10 -12.38
CA GLY A 365 -11.01 -11.52 -12.10
C GLY A 365 -11.77 -12.35 -11.07
N ASN A 366 -13.01 -12.76 -11.39
CA ASN A 366 -13.82 -13.58 -10.47
C ASN A 366 -13.26 -14.99 -10.24
N ASP A 367 -12.39 -15.49 -11.14
CA ASP A 367 -11.75 -16.80 -10.99
C ASP A 367 -10.57 -16.78 -9.99
N ILE A 368 -10.33 -15.66 -9.31
CA ILE A 368 -9.26 -15.53 -8.29
C ILE A 368 -9.39 -16.56 -7.16
N ASP A 369 -10.58 -17.07 -6.88
CA ASP A 369 -10.83 -18.09 -5.86
C ASP A 369 -10.06 -19.38 -6.14
N VAL A 370 -9.80 -19.69 -7.41
CA VAL A 370 -8.96 -20.82 -7.81
C VAL A 370 -7.54 -20.66 -7.25
N TYR A 371 -7.02 -19.45 -7.31
CA TYR A 371 -5.66 -19.11 -6.84
C TYR A 371 -5.59 -18.92 -5.32
N LEU A 372 -6.68 -18.57 -4.68
CA LEU A 372 -6.74 -18.41 -3.22
C LEU A 372 -6.94 -19.76 -2.48
N ARG A 373 -7.24 -20.82 -3.18
CA ARG A 373 -7.50 -22.15 -2.58
C ARG A 373 -6.37 -22.62 -1.66
N PRO A 374 -5.08 -22.58 -2.06
CA PRO A 374 -3.98 -23.00 -1.17
C PRO A 374 -3.95 -22.20 0.14
N LEU A 375 -4.13 -20.88 0.06
CA LEU A 375 -4.16 -20.00 1.24
C LEU A 375 -5.33 -20.34 2.18
N VAL A 376 -6.52 -20.57 1.63
CA VAL A 376 -7.70 -20.91 2.44
C VAL A 376 -7.52 -22.26 3.12
N GLU A 377 -6.88 -23.23 2.47
CA GLU A 377 -6.55 -24.53 3.06
C GLU A 377 -5.57 -24.40 4.24
N GLU A 378 -4.51 -23.58 4.11
CA GLU A 378 -3.61 -23.28 5.23
C GLU A 378 -4.33 -22.57 6.38
N LEU A 379 -5.21 -21.60 6.09
CA LEU A 379 -6.02 -20.91 7.10
C LEU A 379 -6.99 -21.86 7.81
N LEU A 380 -7.58 -22.82 7.10
CA LEU A 380 -8.40 -23.87 7.70
C LEU A 380 -7.56 -24.79 8.60
N HIS A 381 -6.35 -25.13 8.16
CA HIS A 381 -5.43 -25.93 8.96
C HIS A 381 -5.02 -25.22 10.25
N LEU A 382 -4.72 -23.93 10.19
CA LEU A 382 -4.41 -23.08 11.33
C LEU A 382 -5.61 -22.79 12.24
N TRP A 383 -6.85 -22.95 11.76
CA TRP A 383 -8.05 -22.74 12.56
C TRP A 383 -8.57 -24.01 13.25
N ASN A 384 -8.48 -25.16 12.58
CA ASN A 384 -9.12 -26.41 13.04
C ASN A 384 -8.37 -27.14 14.17
N GLY A 385 -7.33 -26.54 14.74
CA GLY A 385 -6.60 -27.13 15.87
C GLY A 385 -5.82 -28.40 15.52
N THR A 386 -5.49 -28.60 14.23
CA THR A 386 -4.56 -29.65 13.80
C THR A 386 -3.13 -29.23 14.12
N CYS A 387 -2.85 -29.07 15.40
CA CYS A 387 -1.56 -28.81 16.06
C CYS A 387 -0.41 -28.38 15.12
N VAL A 388 -0.49 -27.15 14.63
CA VAL A 388 0.68 -26.53 14.03
C VAL A 388 1.59 -26.08 15.17
N ARG A 389 2.54 -26.95 15.58
CA ARG A 389 3.49 -26.63 16.62
C ARG A 389 4.46 -25.57 16.15
N ALA A 390 4.68 -24.56 16.99
CA ALA A 390 5.69 -23.52 16.81
C ALA A 390 6.47 -23.32 18.11
N TRP A 391 7.76 -23.01 17.98
CA TRP A 391 8.62 -22.64 19.08
C TRP A 391 8.54 -21.14 19.32
N ASP A 392 8.34 -20.72 20.55
CA ASP A 392 8.30 -19.33 20.99
C ASP A 392 9.60 -18.96 21.71
N GLU A 393 10.51 -18.27 21.04
CA GLU A 393 11.82 -17.89 21.58
C GLU A 393 11.71 -16.89 22.73
N HIS A 394 10.64 -16.09 22.80
CA HIS A 394 10.40 -15.20 23.94
C HIS A 394 9.91 -15.98 25.18
N GLY A 395 8.97 -16.89 24.99
CA GLY A 395 8.41 -17.73 26.05
C GLY A 395 9.23 -18.96 26.39
N GLN A 396 10.20 -19.36 25.56
CA GLN A 396 11.00 -20.58 25.66
C GLN A 396 10.15 -21.86 25.79
N GLU A 397 9.09 -21.94 24.97
CA GLU A 397 8.17 -23.07 24.98
C GLU A 397 7.58 -23.35 23.60
N GLU A 398 7.13 -24.57 23.37
CA GLU A 398 6.30 -24.92 22.23
C GLU A 398 4.83 -24.58 22.48
N PHE A 399 4.13 -24.11 21.44
CA PHE A 399 2.72 -23.80 21.52
C PHE A 399 1.98 -24.19 20.23
N ASP A 400 0.66 -24.27 20.32
CA ASP A 400 -0.21 -24.50 19.16
C ASP A 400 -0.52 -23.17 18.47
N LEU A 401 0.07 -23.00 17.29
CA LEU A 401 -0.11 -21.78 16.48
C LEU A 401 -1.44 -21.82 15.74
N ASN A 402 -2.31 -20.86 16.02
CA ASN A 402 -3.56 -20.65 15.29
C ASN A 402 -3.54 -19.29 14.57
N ALA A 403 -4.35 -19.19 13.52
CA ALA A 403 -4.49 -17.93 12.78
C ALA A 403 -5.92 -17.70 12.29
N LEU A 404 -6.26 -16.43 12.15
CA LEU A 404 -7.58 -15.97 11.69
C LEU A 404 -7.41 -14.87 10.64
N LEU A 405 -8.09 -15.00 9.51
CA LEU A 405 -8.26 -13.90 8.56
C LEU A 405 -9.34 -12.93 9.10
N PHE A 406 -8.90 -11.79 9.61
CA PHE A 406 -9.75 -10.80 10.27
C PHE A 406 -10.40 -9.82 9.30
N VAL A 407 -9.63 -9.34 8.29
CA VAL A 407 -10.08 -8.31 7.34
C VAL A 407 -9.45 -8.51 5.98
N THR A 408 -10.17 -8.14 4.92
CA THR A 408 -9.60 -7.96 3.58
C THR A 408 -9.54 -6.47 3.24
N ILE A 409 -8.42 -6.01 2.68
CA ILE A 409 -8.13 -4.61 2.40
C ILE A 409 -7.86 -4.48 0.90
N ASN A 410 -8.77 -3.87 0.15
CA ASN A 410 -8.73 -3.90 -1.30
C ASN A 410 -9.27 -2.62 -1.93
N ASP A 411 -8.84 -2.34 -3.15
CA ASP A 411 -9.52 -1.39 -4.00
C ASP A 411 -10.91 -1.90 -4.42
N TRP A 412 -11.73 -1.03 -5.01
CA TRP A 412 -13.11 -1.36 -5.37
C TRP A 412 -13.24 -2.51 -6.39
N PRO A 413 -12.41 -2.61 -7.45
CA PRO A 413 -12.38 -3.75 -8.35
C PRO A 413 -11.96 -5.06 -7.70
N ALA A 414 -10.89 -5.07 -6.90
CA ALA A 414 -10.42 -6.27 -6.21
C ALA A 414 -11.43 -6.76 -5.16
N LEU A 415 -12.07 -5.83 -4.42
CA LEU A 415 -13.15 -6.18 -3.50
C LEU A 415 -14.29 -6.91 -4.21
N SER A 416 -14.67 -6.49 -5.42
CA SER A 416 -15.67 -7.20 -6.23
C SER A 416 -15.21 -8.61 -6.61
N ASN A 417 -13.95 -8.78 -7.00
CA ASN A 417 -13.42 -10.08 -7.38
C ASN A 417 -13.32 -11.03 -6.18
N LEU A 418 -12.97 -10.53 -5.00
CA LEU A 418 -12.87 -11.33 -3.77
C LEU A 418 -14.24 -11.65 -3.18
N SER A 419 -15.13 -10.69 -3.07
CA SER A 419 -16.48 -10.89 -2.51
C SER A 419 -17.42 -11.63 -3.47
N GLY A 420 -17.19 -11.54 -4.77
CA GLY A 420 -18.11 -11.98 -5.80
C GLY A 420 -19.27 -11.03 -6.07
N GLN A 421 -19.39 -9.92 -5.33
CA GLN A 421 -20.42 -8.92 -5.56
C GLN A 421 -20.07 -8.04 -6.77
N THR A 422 -21.07 -7.61 -7.52
CA THR A 422 -20.86 -6.68 -8.63
C THR A 422 -20.47 -5.30 -8.09
N ASN A 423 -19.43 -4.70 -8.68
CA ASN A 423 -18.95 -3.35 -8.34
C ASN A 423 -19.51 -2.25 -9.24
N LYS A 424 -20.38 -2.59 -10.17
CA LYS A 424 -21.04 -1.69 -11.13
C LYS A 424 -22.52 -2.01 -11.22
N GLY A 425 -23.33 -1.06 -11.64
CA GLY A 425 -24.76 -1.27 -11.82
C GLY A 425 -25.60 -0.86 -10.62
N TYR A 426 -26.84 -1.30 -10.56
CA TYR A 426 -27.80 -0.84 -9.58
C TYR A 426 -27.53 -1.25 -8.13
N ARG A 427 -26.78 -2.32 -7.89
CA ARG A 427 -26.56 -2.94 -6.58
C ARG A 427 -25.06 -3.05 -6.25
N ALA A 428 -24.31 -1.97 -6.54
CA ALA A 428 -22.86 -2.01 -6.39
C ALA A 428 -22.37 -1.78 -4.97
N CYS A 429 -23.15 -1.17 -4.05
CA CYS A 429 -22.70 -0.92 -2.70
C CYS A 429 -22.60 -2.22 -1.91
N THR A 430 -21.41 -2.51 -1.35
CA THR A 430 -21.14 -3.71 -0.56
C THR A 430 -21.80 -3.70 0.82
N HIS A 431 -22.14 -2.52 1.33
CA HIS A 431 -22.85 -2.37 2.59
C HIS A 431 -24.36 -2.36 2.38
N CYS A 432 -24.76 -1.69 1.34
CA CYS A 432 -26.13 -1.47 1.00
C CYS A 432 -26.80 -2.63 0.23
N LEU A 433 -26.16 -3.44 -0.59
CA LEU A 433 -26.65 -4.61 -1.34
C LEU A 433 -27.94 -4.34 -2.20
N ASP A 434 -29.06 -5.09 -2.01
CA ASP A 434 -30.34 -4.96 -2.71
C ASP A 434 -31.09 -3.66 -2.39
N ASP A 435 -30.76 -2.99 -1.26
CA ASP A 435 -31.30 -1.73 -0.80
C ASP A 435 -30.46 -0.50 -1.32
N THR A 436 -29.50 -0.62 -2.31
CA THR A 436 -28.69 0.48 -2.89
C THR A 436 -29.52 1.48 -3.72
N ASP A 437 -29.44 2.80 -3.43
CA ASP A 437 -30.17 3.88 -4.10
C ASP A 437 -29.45 4.34 -5.36
N SER A 438 -29.76 3.75 -6.47
CA SER A 438 -29.06 4.01 -7.70
C SER A 438 -30.01 4.27 -8.86
N ILE A 439 -29.59 5.13 -9.79
CA ILE A 439 -30.25 5.39 -11.04
C ILE A 439 -29.30 5.23 -12.19
N TYR A 440 -29.76 4.74 -13.29
CA TYR A 440 -29.03 4.81 -14.54
C TYR A 440 -29.36 6.14 -15.26
N LEU A 441 -28.33 6.90 -15.58
CA LEU A 441 -28.43 8.12 -16.38
C LEU A 441 -28.13 7.77 -17.84
N ASP A 442 -29.17 7.72 -18.70
CA ASP A 442 -29.03 7.33 -20.11
C ASP A 442 -28.04 8.22 -20.86
N ASN A 443 -28.16 9.53 -20.70
CA ASN A 443 -27.31 10.52 -21.38
C ASN A 443 -25.82 10.41 -20.95
N CYS A 444 -25.55 9.99 -19.71
CA CYS A 444 -24.21 9.82 -19.18
C CYS A 444 -23.71 8.36 -19.23
N ARG A 445 -24.57 7.42 -19.61
CA ARG A 445 -24.35 5.96 -19.66
C ARG A 445 -23.72 5.40 -18.39
N LYS A 446 -24.18 5.87 -17.22
CA LYS A 446 -23.67 5.41 -15.93
C LYS A 446 -24.72 5.36 -14.84
N ASN A 447 -24.52 4.47 -13.88
CA ASN A 447 -25.28 4.47 -12.64
C ASN A 447 -24.76 5.58 -11.71
N VAL A 448 -25.67 6.24 -11.01
CA VAL A 448 -25.40 7.23 -9.97
C VAL A 448 -26.12 6.82 -8.69
N TYR A 449 -25.61 7.25 -7.56
CA TYR A 449 -26.05 6.84 -6.24
C TYR A 449 -26.41 8.09 -5.42
N LEU A 450 -27.68 8.25 -5.12
CA LEU A 450 -28.29 9.42 -4.50
C LEU A 450 -29.06 9.01 -3.24
N GLY A 451 -29.90 9.90 -2.70
CA GLY A 451 -30.80 9.57 -1.60
C GLY A 451 -30.17 9.62 -0.22
N HIS A 452 -29.11 10.40 -0.05
CA HIS A 452 -28.42 10.53 1.24
C HIS A 452 -29.31 11.10 2.35
N ARG A 453 -30.45 11.77 2.02
CA ARG A 453 -31.43 12.25 3.00
C ARG A 453 -31.95 11.17 3.95
N ARG A 454 -32.04 9.91 3.49
CA ARG A 454 -32.55 8.81 4.33
C ARG A 454 -31.64 8.45 5.49
N PHE A 455 -30.36 8.87 5.44
CA PHE A 455 -29.42 8.69 6.54
C PHE A 455 -29.53 9.77 7.62
N LEU A 456 -30.21 10.90 7.33
CA LEU A 456 -30.54 11.90 8.33
C LEU A 456 -31.55 11.37 9.35
N PRO A 457 -31.62 11.92 10.57
CA PRO A 457 -32.68 11.61 11.54
C PRO A 457 -34.08 11.75 10.91
N SER A 458 -35.01 10.87 11.27
CA SER A 458 -36.35 10.80 10.63
C SER A 458 -37.14 12.11 10.70
N ARG A 459 -36.88 12.93 11.72
CA ARG A 459 -37.57 14.24 11.90
C ARG A 459 -36.81 15.41 11.28
N HIS A 460 -35.67 15.19 10.60
CA HIS A 460 -34.87 16.27 10.03
C HIS A 460 -35.67 17.06 8.97
N PRO A 461 -35.67 18.42 9.02
CA PRO A 461 -36.50 19.24 8.12
C PRO A 461 -36.26 18.97 6.63
N VAL A 462 -35.01 18.74 6.23
CA VAL A 462 -34.63 18.47 4.83
C VAL A 462 -35.30 17.22 4.28
N ARG A 463 -35.63 16.22 5.10
CA ARG A 463 -36.36 15.03 4.66
C ARG A 463 -37.78 15.32 4.16
N LYS A 464 -38.39 16.39 4.66
CA LYS A 464 -39.73 16.85 4.25
C LYS A 464 -39.73 17.67 2.96
N LYS A 465 -38.55 18.17 2.53
CA LYS A 465 -38.42 19.01 1.35
C LYS A 465 -38.43 18.13 0.10
N GLY A 466 -39.24 18.51 -0.90
CA GLY A 466 -39.36 17.80 -2.16
C GLY A 466 -38.68 18.48 -3.35
N LYS A 467 -38.66 19.80 -3.38
CA LYS A 467 -38.33 20.60 -4.58
C LYS A 467 -37.04 20.23 -5.33
N HIS A 468 -35.98 19.89 -4.63
CA HIS A 468 -34.68 19.45 -5.19
C HIS A 468 -34.50 17.93 -5.24
N PHE A 469 -35.48 17.18 -4.69
CA PHE A 469 -35.38 15.74 -4.45
C PHE A 469 -36.60 15.02 -5.03
N LYS A 470 -36.84 15.07 -6.33
CA LYS A 470 -37.97 14.45 -7.06
C LYS A 470 -39.38 14.92 -6.66
N GLY A 471 -39.50 16.03 -5.95
CA GLY A 471 -40.80 16.54 -5.51
C GLY A 471 -41.39 15.85 -4.28
N GLU A 472 -40.74 14.84 -3.70
CA GLU A 472 -41.26 13.99 -2.63
C GLU A 472 -40.48 14.13 -1.31
N ALA A 473 -41.17 13.99 -0.18
CA ALA A 473 -40.56 13.85 1.11
C ALA A 473 -39.94 12.43 1.27
N ASP A 474 -38.83 12.32 1.96
CA ASP A 474 -38.19 11.02 2.21
C ASP A 474 -38.56 10.49 3.59
N HIS A 475 -39.43 9.51 3.64
CA HIS A 475 -39.89 8.84 4.86
C HIS A 475 -39.20 7.49 5.13
N ARG A 476 -38.32 7.06 4.22
CA ARG A 476 -37.62 5.78 4.31
C ARG A 476 -36.71 5.73 5.53
N THR A 477 -36.53 4.55 6.09
CA THR A 477 -35.56 4.33 7.18
C THR A 477 -34.13 4.22 6.64
N LYS A 478 -33.15 4.50 7.48
CA LYS A 478 -31.74 4.17 7.22
C LYS A 478 -31.63 2.69 6.84
N PRO A 479 -30.77 2.30 5.89
CA PRO A 479 -30.58 0.89 5.54
C PRO A 479 -30.33 0.00 6.74
N ARG A 480 -30.87 -1.23 6.69
CA ARG A 480 -30.64 -2.22 7.73
C ARG A 480 -29.22 -2.77 7.63
N HIS A 481 -28.55 -2.90 8.76
CA HIS A 481 -27.34 -3.66 8.86
C HIS A 481 -27.59 -5.15 8.56
N ARG A 482 -26.82 -5.72 7.63
CA ARG A 482 -26.87 -7.15 7.32
C ARG A 482 -25.75 -7.86 8.06
N THR A 483 -26.08 -9.00 8.66
CA THR A 483 -25.07 -9.86 9.26
C THR A 483 -24.40 -10.72 8.19
N GLY A 484 -23.24 -11.29 8.49
CA GLY A 484 -22.63 -12.29 7.61
C GLY A 484 -23.56 -13.47 7.30
N ALA A 485 -24.43 -13.87 8.25
CA ALA A 485 -25.43 -14.89 8.01
C ALA A 485 -26.47 -14.47 6.96
N ASP A 486 -26.99 -13.23 7.03
CA ASP A 486 -27.91 -12.68 6.03
C ASP A 486 -27.27 -12.73 4.61
N VAL A 487 -25.99 -12.33 4.49
CA VAL A 487 -25.27 -12.33 3.20
C VAL A 487 -24.99 -13.76 2.72
N HIS A 488 -24.61 -14.66 3.62
CA HIS A 488 -24.42 -16.09 3.25
C HIS A 488 -25.70 -16.70 2.69
N ASP A 489 -26.85 -16.41 3.30
CA ASP A 489 -28.14 -16.92 2.81
C ASP A 489 -28.49 -16.43 1.41
N MET A 490 -27.98 -15.26 1.00
CA MET A 490 -28.12 -14.74 -0.36
C MET A 490 -27.24 -15.47 -1.38
N VAL A 491 -26.14 -16.08 -0.96
CA VAL A 491 -25.14 -16.67 -1.87
C VAL A 491 -24.96 -18.18 -1.74
N LYS A 492 -25.53 -18.83 -0.72
CA LYS A 492 -25.32 -20.26 -0.43
C LYS A 492 -25.67 -21.18 -1.58
N ASP A 493 -26.69 -20.85 -2.38
CA ASP A 493 -27.21 -21.67 -3.48
C ASP A 493 -26.61 -21.30 -4.85
N LEU A 494 -25.69 -20.32 -4.89
CA LEU A 494 -25.04 -19.92 -6.14
C LEU A 494 -24.08 -21.02 -6.61
N LYS A 495 -24.31 -21.51 -7.82
CA LYS A 495 -23.44 -22.48 -8.50
C LYS A 495 -22.69 -21.78 -9.62
N VAL A 496 -21.37 -21.88 -9.59
CA VAL A 496 -20.46 -21.33 -10.60
C VAL A 496 -19.42 -22.40 -10.95
N VAL A 497 -19.13 -22.55 -12.22
CA VAL A 497 -17.96 -23.29 -12.70
C VAL A 497 -16.94 -22.24 -13.16
N PHE A 498 -15.81 -22.20 -12.48
CA PHE A 498 -14.74 -21.24 -12.76
C PHE A 498 -14.10 -21.49 -14.12
N GLY A 499 -13.61 -20.43 -14.74
CA GLY A 499 -12.83 -20.44 -15.97
C GLY A 499 -13.42 -19.61 -17.10
N LYS A 500 -12.52 -19.04 -17.89
CA LYS A 500 -12.83 -18.23 -19.08
C LYS A 500 -13.04 -19.06 -20.35
N GLY A 501 -12.85 -20.37 -20.26
CA GLY A 501 -13.08 -21.31 -21.35
C GLY A 501 -14.56 -21.70 -21.48
N PRO A 502 -14.94 -22.45 -22.54
CA PRO A 502 -16.34 -22.81 -22.80
C PRO A 502 -16.98 -23.71 -21.76
N GLY A 503 -16.20 -24.36 -20.89
CA GLY A 503 -16.74 -25.16 -19.78
C GLY A 503 -17.11 -24.30 -18.56
N GLY A 504 -16.69 -23.03 -18.49
CA GLY A 504 -17.04 -22.13 -17.41
C GLY A 504 -18.51 -21.75 -17.44
N GLN A 505 -19.16 -21.76 -16.29
CA GLN A 505 -20.59 -21.45 -16.15
C GLN A 505 -20.77 -20.32 -15.13
N PRO A 506 -20.82 -19.04 -15.57
CA PRO A 506 -21.09 -17.91 -14.70
C PRO A 506 -22.55 -17.90 -14.23
N VAL A 507 -22.84 -17.18 -13.16
CA VAL A 507 -24.23 -16.93 -12.73
C VAL A 507 -24.98 -16.19 -13.84
N PRO A 508 -26.17 -16.66 -14.25
CA PRO A 508 -26.95 -16.02 -15.31
C PRO A 508 -27.49 -14.64 -14.88
N ASN A 509 -27.83 -13.80 -15.86
CA ASN A 509 -28.55 -12.56 -15.64
C ASN A 509 -29.93 -12.82 -15.00
N ASP A 510 -30.46 -11.80 -14.29
CA ASP A 510 -31.80 -11.87 -13.72
C ASP A 510 -32.91 -11.89 -14.81
N ALA A 511 -34.16 -12.02 -14.39
CA ALA A 511 -35.32 -12.09 -15.30
C ALA A 511 -35.48 -10.82 -16.17
N ASP A 512 -34.93 -9.68 -15.71
CA ASP A 512 -34.93 -8.40 -16.45
C ASP A 512 -33.71 -8.26 -17.39
N GLY A 513 -32.88 -9.31 -17.53
CA GLY A 513 -31.64 -9.30 -18.32
C GLY A 513 -30.49 -8.50 -17.69
N ARG A 514 -30.62 -8.09 -16.42
CA ARG A 514 -29.60 -7.34 -15.69
C ARG A 514 -28.54 -8.28 -15.13
N ALA A 515 -27.31 -7.76 -14.99
CA ALA A 515 -26.23 -8.50 -14.36
C ALA A 515 -26.60 -8.89 -12.91
N PRO A 516 -26.28 -10.12 -12.47
CA PRO A 516 -26.60 -10.60 -11.14
C PRO A 516 -25.87 -9.75 -10.09
N MET A 517 -26.46 -9.59 -8.92
CA MET A 517 -25.81 -8.89 -7.79
C MET A 517 -24.57 -9.66 -7.33
N TRP A 518 -24.65 -10.97 -7.34
CA TRP A 518 -23.55 -11.87 -6.96
C TRP A 518 -23.12 -12.70 -8.17
N LYS A 519 -21.85 -12.65 -8.51
CA LYS A 519 -21.25 -13.40 -9.62
C LYS A 519 -20.72 -14.76 -9.19
N LYS A 520 -20.48 -14.94 -7.92
CA LYS A 520 -20.03 -16.16 -7.27
C LYS A 520 -20.31 -16.11 -5.77
N LYS A 521 -20.20 -17.25 -5.10
CA LYS A 521 -20.00 -17.35 -3.66
C LYS A 521 -18.50 -17.22 -3.40
N SER A 522 -18.07 -16.24 -2.60
CA SER A 522 -16.66 -16.06 -2.26
C SER A 522 -16.10 -17.27 -1.54
N ILE A 523 -14.86 -17.65 -1.85
CA ILE A 523 -14.16 -18.76 -1.19
C ILE A 523 -14.00 -18.55 0.32
N PHE A 524 -14.00 -17.31 0.79
CA PHE A 524 -13.88 -17.00 2.22
C PHE A 524 -15.08 -17.46 3.05
N TRP A 525 -16.22 -17.80 2.42
CA TRP A 525 -17.33 -18.45 3.10
C TRP A 525 -17.03 -19.86 3.60
N ASP A 526 -15.94 -20.47 3.16
CA ASP A 526 -15.45 -21.76 3.67
C ASP A 526 -14.80 -21.61 5.05
N LEU A 527 -14.42 -20.39 5.48
CA LEU A 527 -13.87 -20.13 6.79
C LEU A 527 -14.95 -20.18 7.88
N PRO A 528 -14.75 -20.90 9.01
CA PRO A 528 -15.83 -21.22 9.98
C PRO A 528 -16.42 -20.01 10.70
N TYR A 529 -15.70 -18.88 10.76
CA TYR A 529 -16.05 -17.68 11.52
C TYR A 529 -16.73 -16.58 10.71
N TRP A 530 -16.99 -16.77 9.41
CA TRP A 530 -17.60 -15.75 8.52
C TRP A 530 -18.96 -15.24 9.00
N LYS A 531 -19.73 -16.07 9.72
CA LYS A 531 -21.08 -15.73 10.26
C LYS A 531 -21.11 -14.55 11.19
N ASP A 532 -19.95 -14.12 11.72
CA ASP A 532 -19.82 -13.07 12.69
C ASP A 532 -19.42 -11.72 12.09
N LEU A 533 -19.27 -11.63 10.76
CA LEU A 533 -18.93 -10.42 10.00
C LEU A 533 -20.19 -9.71 9.45
N GLU A 534 -20.21 -8.39 9.28
CA GLU A 534 -21.43 -7.57 9.03
C GLU A 534 -21.45 -6.69 7.75
N GLN A 535 -22.64 -6.39 7.12
CA GLN A 535 -22.86 -5.50 5.93
C GLN A 535 -24.24 -4.80 5.80
N ARG A 536 -24.44 -3.72 4.93
CA ARG A 536 -25.70 -2.89 4.77
C ARG A 536 -26.04 -2.28 3.39
N MET A 537 -27.19 -1.55 3.21
CA MET A 537 -27.86 -1.14 1.95
C MET A 537 -28.65 0.17 1.81
N HIS A 538 -28.88 0.83 0.64
CA HIS A 538 -29.89 1.38 -0.32
C HIS A 538 -29.90 2.83 -0.84
N GLY A 539 -30.62 3.16 -1.86
CA GLY A 539 -30.99 3.68 -3.09
C GLY A 539 -31.82 4.88 -3.55
N LYS A 540 -31.63 5.64 -4.63
CA LYS A 540 -32.22 6.33 -5.84
C LYS A 540 -32.79 7.77 -5.84
N ASP A 541 -32.79 8.58 -6.82
CA ASP A 541 -32.63 9.14 -8.19
C ASP A 541 -32.76 10.67 -8.38
N GLY A 542 -32.36 11.33 -9.38
CA GLY A 542 -31.80 12.22 -10.26
C GLY A 542 -32.32 13.52 -10.89
N ILE A 543 -31.49 14.26 -11.68
CA ILE A 543 -31.56 15.17 -12.85
C ILE A 543 -31.75 16.69 -12.65
N HIS A 544 -31.00 17.68 -13.27
CA HIS A 544 -30.60 18.21 -14.54
C HIS A 544 -29.96 19.64 -14.56
N GLN A 545 -29.42 20.08 -15.71
CA GLN A 545 -28.34 20.98 -16.13
C GLN A 545 -28.53 22.51 -16.06
N GLY A 546 -27.36 23.20 -16.02
CA GLY A 546 -27.12 24.63 -16.23
C GLY A 546 -25.66 24.98 -15.84
N HIS A 547 -25.20 26.25 -16.09
CA HIS A 547 -23.87 26.68 -15.59
C HIS A 547 -23.84 26.54 -14.08
N ALA A 548 -23.07 25.60 -13.63
CA ALA A 548 -23.10 25.10 -12.29
C ALA A 548 -22.55 26.11 -11.27
N SER A 549 -23.22 26.26 -10.14
CA SER A 549 -22.78 27.10 -9.02
C SER A 549 -21.43 26.67 -8.44
N TYR A 550 -21.09 25.38 -8.63
CA TYR A 550 -19.82 24.78 -8.17
C TYR A 550 -18.66 24.96 -9.15
N ALA A 551 -18.88 25.49 -10.36
CA ALA A 551 -17.80 25.70 -11.31
C ALA A 551 -17.09 27.03 -11.04
N LEU A 552 -15.74 26.97 -10.88
CA LEU A 552 -14.89 28.14 -10.80
C LEU A 552 -14.96 28.93 -12.12
N THR A 553 -15.11 30.26 -12.05
CA THR A 553 -14.91 31.14 -13.19
C THR A 553 -13.46 31.09 -13.67
N LYS A 554 -13.17 31.67 -14.83
CA LYS A 554 -11.81 31.70 -15.37
C LYS A 554 -10.85 32.44 -14.43
N GLU A 555 -11.30 33.54 -13.86
CA GLU A 555 -10.56 34.36 -12.89
C GLU A 555 -10.38 33.65 -11.56
N GLU A 556 -11.44 33.02 -11.03
CA GLU A 556 -11.35 32.23 -9.79
C GLU A 556 -10.43 31.01 -9.95
N LYS A 557 -10.45 30.35 -11.10
CA LYS A 557 -9.56 29.25 -11.41
C LYS A 557 -8.10 29.68 -11.45
N GLU A 558 -7.83 30.90 -11.91
CA GLU A 558 -6.50 31.50 -11.89
C GLU A 558 -6.00 31.72 -10.45
N ILE A 559 -6.82 32.40 -9.63
CA ILE A 559 -6.52 32.65 -8.20
C ILE A 559 -6.32 31.32 -7.46
N PHE A 560 -7.12 30.32 -7.72
CA PHE A 560 -7.01 28.98 -7.13
C PHE A 560 -5.63 28.35 -7.40
N PHE A 561 -5.22 28.31 -8.67
CA PHE A 561 -3.93 27.72 -9.04
C PHE A 561 -2.75 28.61 -8.62
N GLU A 562 -2.88 29.95 -8.64
CA GLU A 562 -1.87 30.87 -8.10
C GLU A 562 -1.64 30.63 -6.59
N CYS A 563 -2.71 30.42 -5.82
CA CYS A 563 -2.61 30.08 -4.41
C CYS A 563 -1.78 28.79 -4.23
N LEU A 564 -2.15 27.70 -4.91
CA LEU A 564 -1.44 26.42 -4.80
C LEU A 564 0.03 26.51 -5.26
N LEU A 565 0.33 27.26 -6.31
CA LEU A 565 1.70 27.48 -6.78
C LEU A 565 2.53 28.35 -5.80
N SER A 566 1.89 29.22 -5.03
CA SER A 566 2.58 30.04 -4.03
C SER A 566 3.05 29.24 -2.81
N ILE A 567 2.46 28.07 -2.57
CA ILE A 567 2.72 27.27 -1.37
C ILE A 567 4.15 26.72 -1.42
N LYS A 568 4.93 27.04 -0.40
CA LYS A 568 6.19 26.38 -0.09
C LYS A 568 5.96 25.48 1.12
N VAL A 569 5.99 24.17 0.91
CA VAL A 569 5.85 23.20 2.00
C VAL A 569 7.19 22.93 2.69
N PRO A 570 7.18 22.50 3.96
CA PRO A 570 8.39 22.05 4.64
C PRO A 570 9.05 20.84 3.99
N SER A 571 10.33 20.65 4.30
CA SER A 571 11.08 19.48 3.88
C SER A 571 10.43 18.20 4.45
N GLY A 572 10.13 17.23 3.58
CA GLY A 572 9.51 15.97 4.00
C GLY A 572 7.97 16.02 4.16
N PHE A 573 7.32 17.17 3.92
CA PHE A 573 5.87 17.33 4.09
C PHE A 573 5.07 16.53 3.05
N SER A 574 5.39 16.66 1.78
CA SER A 574 4.72 15.93 0.68
C SER A 574 5.49 16.08 -0.64
N SER A 575 4.92 15.50 -1.70
CA SER A 575 5.37 15.73 -3.06
C SER A 575 5.30 17.20 -3.47
N ASN A 576 6.08 17.57 -4.47
CA ASN A 576 6.09 18.94 -5.01
C ASN A 576 4.79 19.25 -5.75
N ILE A 577 3.80 19.84 -5.05
CA ILE A 577 2.50 20.22 -5.61
C ILE A 577 2.64 21.15 -6.83
N LYS A 578 3.69 21.97 -6.88
CA LYS A 578 3.96 22.84 -8.03
C LYS A 578 4.20 22.04 -9.31
N GLY A 579 4.87 20.89 -9.20
CA GLY A 579 5.18 20.01 -10.35
C GLY A 579 3.97 19.34 -10.98
N ILE A 580 2.84 19.27 -10.26
CA ILE A 580 1.60 18.66 -10.77
C ILE A 580 0.59 19.69 -11.32
N ILE A 581 0.94 20.97 -11.35
CA ILE A 581 0.06 22.04 -11.84
C ILE A 581 0.53 22.51 -13.21
N ASN A 582 -0.34 22.41 -14.21
CA ASN A 582 -0.19 23.04 -15.50
C ASN A 582 -0.96 24.37 -15.54
N MET A 583 -0.24 25.49 -15.44
CA MET A 583 -0.86 26.82 -15.47
C MET A 583 -1.43 27.23 -16.82
N ALA A 584 -0.85 26.75 -17.93
CA ALA A 584 -1.33 27.08 -19.28
C ALA A 584 -2.74 26.51 -19.50
N GLU A 585 -2.97 25.27 -19.04
CA GLU A 585 -4.25 24.59 -19.16
C GLU A 585 -5.13 24.76 -17.90
N LYS A 586 -4.59 25.33 -16.83
CA LYS A 586 -5.25 25.49 -15.53
C LYS A 586 -5.87 24.18 -15.04
N LYS A 587 -5.02 23.12 -14.98
CA LYS A 587 -5.39 21.79 -14.51
C LYS A 587 -4.27 21.10 -13.76
N PHE A 588 -4.63 20.08 -12.97
CA PHE A 588 -3.66 19.16 -12.38
C PHE A 588 -3.20 18.13 -13.42
N GLN A 589 -1.94 17.72 -13.35
CA GLN A 589 -1.32 16.67 -14.16
C GLN A 589 -0.65 15.64 -13.26
N ASN A 590 -0.72 14.37 -13.65
CA ASN A 590 -0.02 13.26 -12.96
C ASN A 590 -0.27 13.20 -11.45
N LEU A 591 -1.50 13.53 -11.01
CA LEU A 591 -1.93 13.39 -9.61
C LEU A 591 -1.75 11.96 -9.13
N LYS A 592 -1.05 11.79 -8.02
CA LYS A 592 -0.94 10.52 -7.29
C LYS A 592 -1.93 10.49 -6.13
N SER A 593 -2.26 9.29 -5.63
CA SER A 593 -3.17 9.11 -4.49
C SER A 593 -2.77 9.95 -3.27
N HIS A 594 -1.47 10.01 -2.96
CA HIS A 594 -0.91 10.86 -1.92
C HIS A 594 -1.19 12.36 -2.14
N ASP A 595 -1.00 12.87 -3.36
CA ASP A 595 -1.25 14.28 -3.69
C ASP A 595 -2.73 14.62 -3.49
N CYS A 596 -3.63 13.73 -3.94
CA CYS A 596 -5.07 13.88 -3.72
C CYS A 596 -5.41 13.96 -2.25
N HIS A 597 -4.79 13.11 -1.41
CA HIS A 597 -5.01 13.12 0.03
C HIS A 597 -4.58 14.44 0.68
N VAL A 598 -3.38 14.93 0.38
CA VAL A 598 -2.88 16.22 0.88
C VAL A 598 -3.77 17.38 0.42
N ILE A 599 -4.16 17.40 -0.85
CA ILE A 599 -5.05 18.43 -1.38
C ILE A 599 -6.40 18.41 -0.64
N MET A 600 -7.04 17.26 -0.54
CA MET A 600 -8.36 17.13 0.08
C MET A 600 -8.35 17.44 1.57
N THR A 601 -7.34 17.00 2.31
CA THR A 601 -7.32 17.13 3.77
C THR A 601 -6.74 18.43 4.27
N GLN A 602 -6.01 19.19 3.44
CA GLN A 602 -5.31 20.40 3.90
C GLN A 602 -5.41 21.61 2.96
N LEU A 603 -5.11 21.43 1.68
CA LEU A 603 -4.84 22.55 0.81
C LEU A 603 -6.09 23.07 0.09
N LEU A 604 -7.06 22.20 -0.21
CA LEU A 604 -8.28 22.58 -0.92
C LEU A 604 -9.10 23.64 -0.16
N PRO A 605 -9.33 23.51 1.16
CA PRO A 605 -10.02 24.56 1.93
C PRO A 605 -9.33 25.91 1.87
N VAL A 606 -7.99 25.90 1.94
CA VAL A 606 -7.17 27.12 1.86
C VAL A 606 -7.26 27.77 0.48
N ALA A 607 -7.13 26.96 -0.58
CA ALA A 607 -7.13 27.46 -1.96
C ALA A 607 -8.53 27.92 -2.43
N LEU A 608 -9.61 27.41 -1.84
CA LEU A 608 -10.98 27.82 -2.13
C LEU A 608 -11.44 29.05 -1.33
N ARG A 609 -10.63 29.53 -0.39
CA ARG A 609 -10.99 30.65 0.49
C ARG A 609 -11.30 31.91 -0.35
N GLY A 610 -12.50 32.48 -0.17
CA GLY A 610 -12.97 33.62 -0.94
C GLY A 610 -13.39 33.31 -2.39
N LEU A 611 -13.33 32.06 -2.83
CA LEU A 611 -13.79 31.60 -4.14
C LEU A 611 -15.10 30.83 -3.99
N LEU A 612 -15.83 30.67 -5.07
CA LEU A 612 -17.14 30.02 -5.11
C LEU A 612 -18.21 30.69 -4.23
N PRO A 613 -19.50 30.46 -4.47
CA PRO A 613 -20.54 30.80 -3.52
C PRO A 613 -20.32 30.13 -2.17
N GLU A 614 -20.67 30.82 -1.08
CA GLU A 614 -20.37 30.40 0.28
C GLU A 614 -20.91 29.00 0.62
N ASN A 615 -22.16 28.73 0.25
CA ASN A 615 -22.80 27.43 0.47
C ASN A 615 -22.08 26.28 -0.25
N VAL A 616 -21.59 26.51 -1.47
CA VAL A 616 -20.80 25.53 -2.25
C VAL A 616 -19.46 25.27 -1.60
N ARG A 617 -18.75 26.37 -1.26
CA ARG A 617 -17.46 26.31 -0.57
C ARG A 617 -17.57 25.58 0.77
N LEU A 618 -18.59 25.94 1.56
CA LEU A 618 -18.83 25.32 2.87
C LEU A 618 -19.08 23.82 2.74
N ALA A 619 -19.84 23.37 1.76
CA ALA A 619 -20.09 21.94 1.51
C ALA A 619 -18.77 21.18 1.22
N ILE A 620 -17.90 21.75 0.38
CA ILE A 620 -16.60 21.15 0.06
C ILE A 620 -15.68 21.12 1.30
N VAL A 621 -15.62 22.22 2.04
CA VAL A 621 -14.76 22.30 3.25
C VAL A 621 -15.24 21.32 4.33
N LYS A 622 -16.54 21.09 4.47
CA LYS A 622 -17.10 20.05 5.35
C LYS A 622 -16.58 18.65 5.01
N LEU A 623 -16.56 18.29 3.73
CA LEU A 623 -16.01 17.00 3.31
C LEU A 623 -14.52 16.91 3.63
N CYS A 624 -13.76 17.99 3.38
CA CYS A 624 -12.34 18.03 3.70
C CYS A 624 -12.08 17.89 5.22
N ALA A 625 -12.90 18.53 6.06
CA ALA A 625 -12.82 18.40 7.51
C ALA A 625 -13.14 16.97 7.98
N PHE A 626 -14.15 16.34 7.41
CA PHE A 626 -14.49 14.95 7.67
C PHE A 626 -13.33 14.02 7.32
N LEU A 627 -12.80 14.12 6.08
CA LEU A 627 -11.67 13.30 5.62
C LEU A 627 -10.42 13.49 6.49
N ASN A 628 -10.20 14.72 6.97
CA ASN A 628 -9.14 15.03 7.92
C ASN A 628 -9.35 14.32 9.26
N ALA A 629 -10.57 14.40 9.82
CA ALA A 629 -10.89 13.80 11.11
C ALA A 629 -10.74 12.28 11.13
N ILE A 630 -11.19 11.58 10.06
CA ILE A 630 -11.06 10.12 9.97
C ILE A 630 -9.64 9.63 9.65
N SER A 631 -8.78 10.53 9.17
CA SER A 631 -7.37 10.21 8.85
C SER A 631 -6.43 10.33 10.07
N GLN A 632 -6.96 10.53 11.26
CA GLN A 632 -6.16 10.59 12.50
C GLN A 632 -5.73 9.19 12.96
N LYS A 633 -4.56 9.09 13.63
CA LYS A 633 -4.09 7.83 14.24
C LYS A 633 -4.96 7.38 15.41
N VAL A 634 -5.40 8.36 16.20
CA VAL A 634 -6.20 8.13 17.40
C VAL A 634 -7.57 8.76 17.19
N ILE A 635 -8.59 7.95 17.23
CA ILE A 635 -9.98 8.39 17.06
C ILE A 635 -10.74 8.16 18.37
N ASP A 636 -11.40 9.19 18.84
CA ASP A 636 -12.31 9.10 19.98
C ASP A 636 -13.67 8.55 19.49
N PRO A 637 -14.14 7.40 19.97
CA PRO A 637 -15.44 6.88 19.57
C PRO A 637 -16.62 7.83 19.84
N GLU A 638 -16.50 8.73 20.83
CA GLU A 638 -17.56 9.68 21.18
C GLU A 638 -17.83 10.71 20.06
N ILE A 639 -16.81 11.04 19.24
CA ILE A 639 -16.99 11.99 18.13
C ILE A 639 -17.60 11.34 16.88
N ILE A 640 -17.57 10.01 16.73
CA ILE A 640 -18.00 9.32 15.53
C ILE A 640 -19.47 9.60 15.14
N PRO A 641 -20.45 9.58 16.09
CA PRO A 641 -21.84 9.92 15.73
C PRO A 641 -22.00 11.34 15.19
N ARG A 642 -21.19 12.30 15.68
CA ARG A 642 -21.15 13.66 15.16
C ARG A 642 -20.56 13.68 13.75
N LEU A 643 -19.43 13.00 13.52
CA LEU A 643 -18.80 12.90 12.20
C LEU A 643 -19.74 12.26 11.16
N GLU A 644 -20.49 11.21 11.54
CA GLU A 644 -21.50 10.58 10.67
C GLU A 644 -22.60 11.58 10.29
N ASN A 645 -23.14 12.31 11.26
CA ASN A 645 -24.18 13.31 11.00
C ASN A 645 -23.67 14.46 10.11
N ASP A 646 -22.47 14.96 10.37
CA ASP A 646 -21.85 16.05 9.60
C ASP A 646 -21.57 15.60 8.16
N LEU A 647 -21.11 14.38 7.96
CA LEU A 647 -20.92 13.79 6.64
C LEU A 647 -22.24 13.66 5.87
N VAL A 648 -23.27 13.13 6.50
CA VAL A 648 -24.58 12.96 5.85
C VAL A 648 -25.16 14.33 5.45
N GLN A 649 -25.05 15.34 6.31
CA GLN A 649 -25.45 16.71 5.97
C GLN A 649 -24.62 17.26 4.80
N CYS A 650 -23.32 16.98 4.76
CA CYS A 650 -22.45 17.35 3.67
C CYS A 650 -22.91 16.72 2.33
N LEU A 651 -23.15 15.41 2.30
CA LEU A 651 -23.61 14.71 1.09
C LEU A 651 -24.97 15.18 0.63
N VAL A 652 -25.89 15.47 1.55
CA VAL A 652 -27.19 16.11 1.21
C VAL A 652 -26.97 17.50 0.63
N SER A 653 -26.05 18.30 1.17
CA SER A 653 -25.67 19.61 0.59
C SER A 653 -25.09 19.42 -0.81
N PHE A 654 -24.33 18.36 -1.04
CA PHE A 654 -23.82 18.01 -2.37
C PHE A 654 -24.95 17.68 -3.35
N GLU A 655 -25.99 16.94 -2.93
CA GLU A 655 -27.17 16.69 -3.78
C GLU A 655 -27.91 17.99 -4.16
N LEU A 656 -27.80 19.03 -3.34
CA LEU A 656 -28.36 20.37 -3.65
C LEU A 656 -27.48 21.20 -4.58
N VAL A 657 -26.18 20.94 -4.62
CA VAL A 657 -25.17 21.74 -5.33
C VAL A 657 -24.74 21.08 -6.63
N PHE A 658 -24.43 19.78 -6.61
CA PHE A 658 -23.86 19.05 -7.75
C PHE A 658 -24.93 18.31 -8.57
N PRO A 659 -24.71 18.13 -9.87
CA PRO A 659 -25.62 17.35 -10.70
C PRO A 659 -25.58 15.87 -10.33
N PRO A 660 -26.65 15.11 -10.60
CA PRO A 660 -26.70 13.67 -10.34
C PRO A 660 -25.52 12.89 -10.90
N SER A 661 -24.97 13.32 -12.03
CA SER A 661 -23.78 12.70 -12.65
C SER A 661 -22.52 12.77 -11.78
N PHE A 662 -22.47 13.60 -10.75
CA PHE A 662 -21.38 13.66 -9.78
C PHE A 662 -21.35 12.42 -8.85
N PHE A 663 -22.51 11.87 -8.49
CA PHE A 663 -22.66 10.86 -7.44
C PHE A 663 -22.36 9.46 -7.95
N ASN A 664 -21.09 9.09 -7.96
CA ASN A 664 -20.66 7.73 -8.22
C ASN A 664 -20.70 6.88 -6.93
N ILE A 665 -20.33 5.60 -7.02
CA ILE A 665 -20.31 4.70 -5.87
C ILE A 665 -19.36 5.18 -4.77
N MET A 666 -18.24 5.84 -5.11
CA MET A 666 -17.26 6.35 -4.14
C MET A 666 -17.84 7.46 -3.26
N THR A 667 -18.70 8.34 -3.81
CA THR A 667 -19.43 9.32 -3.00
C THR A 667 -20.44 8.68 -2.06
N HIS A 668 -21.08 7.62 -2.50
CA HIS A 668 -22.06 6.92 -1.69
C HIS A 668 -21.42 6.16 -0.51
N VAL A 669 -20.32 5.41 -0.74
CA VAL A 669 -19.71 4.58 0.32
C VAL A 669 -19.14 5.39 1.48
N LEU A 670 -18.96 6.70 1.34
CA LEU A 670 -18.54 7.57 2.43
C LEU A 670 -19.47 7.46 3.66
N VAL A 671 -20.78 7.24 3.47
CA VAL A 671 -21.73 7.14 4.60
C VAL A 671 -21.48 5.94 5.52
N HIS A 672 -20.70 4.97 5.08
CA HIS A 672 -20.37 3.76 5.82
C HIS A 672 -19.06 3.83 6.60
N LEU A 673 -18.18 4.80 6.29
CA LEU A 673 -16.84 4.90 6.88
C LEU A 673 -16.84 5.06 8.39
N CYS A 674 -17.78 5.82 8.95
CA CYS A 674 -17.88 6.01 10.40
C CYS A 674 -18.16 4.70 11.14
N GLU A 675 -18.97 3.84 10.52
CA GLU A 675 -19.27 2.54 11.08
C GLU A 675 -18.10 1.59 10.93
N GLU A 676 -17.42 1.59 9.77
CA GLU A 676 -16.21 0.79 9.55
C GLU A 676 -15.12 1.14 10.58
N ILE A 677 -14.94 2.43 10.90
CA ILE A 677 -13.99 2.87 11.93
C ILE A 677 -14.36 2.27 13.30
N ASN A 678 -15.64 2.25 13.67
CA ASN A 678 -16.10 1.62 14.91
C ASN A 678 -15.85 0.10 14.93
N VAL A 679 -15.93 -0.54 13.77
CA VAL A 679 -15.78 -1.99 13.60
C VAL A 679 -14.32 -2.41 13.56
N LEU A 680 -13.49 -1.70 12.79
CA LEU A 680 -12.12 -2.09 12.41
C LEU A 680 -11.02 -1.22 13.02
N GLY A 681 -11.37 -0.08 13.65
CA GLY A 681 -10.38 0.90 14.11
C GLY A 681 -10.03 1.97 13.08
N PRO A 682 -8.94 2.73 13.26
CA PRO A 682 -8.57 3.86 12.41
C PRO A 682 -8.31 3.46 10.95
N VAL A 683 -8.74 4.30 10.02
CA VAL A 683 -8.68 4.05 8.56
C VAL A 683 -7.27 3.75 8.06
N PHE A 684 -6.22 4.33 8.64
CA PHE A 684 -4.87 4.14 8.16
C PHE A 684 -4.36 2.68 8.26
N LEU A 685 -4.96 1.87 9.13
CA LEU A 685 -4.61 0.46 9.31
C LEU A 685 -5.32 -0.48 8.34
N HIS A 686 -6.33 0.02 7.62
CA HIS A 686 -7.09 -0.75 6.64
C HIS A 686 -7.32 0.02 5.33
N ASN A 687 -6.36 0.87 4.93
CA ASN A 687 -6.30 1.50 3.61
C ASN A 687 -5.27 0.80 2.69
N MET A 688 -5.30 1.12 1.40
CA MET A 688 -4.42 0.49 0.40
C MET A 688 -3.01 1.08 0.30
N PHE A 689 -2.72 2.23 0.93
CA PHE A 689 -1.43 2.92 0.76
C PHE A 689 -0.19 2.09 1.12
N PRO A 690 -0.16 1.32 2.24
CA PRO A 690 0.98 0.46 2.55
C PRO A 690 1.20 -0.62 1.49
N PHE A 691 0.10 -1.21 1.01
CA PHE A 691 0.13 -2.28 0.01
C PHE A 691 0.57 -1.77 -1.36
N GLU A 692 0.08 -0.60 -1.81
CA GLU A 692 0.53 0.06 -3.04
C GLU A 692 2.04 0.35 -3.00
N ARG A 693 2.59 0.76 -1.85
CA ARG A 693 4.04 0.93 -1.69
C ARG A 693 4.78 -0.40 -1.83
N PHE A 694 4.31 -1.44 -1.16
CA PHE A 694 4.91 -2.77 -1.24
C PHE A 694 4.85 -3.32 -2.67
N MET A 695 3.74 -3.15 -3.38
CA MET A 695 3.65 -3.45 -4.81
C MET A 695 4.69 -2.68 -5.64
N GLY A 696 4.97 -1.43 -5.25
CA GLY A 696 6.05 -0.62 -5.84
C GLY A 696 7.45 -1.20 -5.61
N VAL A 697 7.68 -1.85 -4.47
CA VAL A 697 8.92 -2.61 -4.18
C VAL A 697 8.98 -3.85 -5.06
N LEU A 698 7.93 -4.67 -5.09
CA LEU A 698 7.87 -5.89 -5.89
C LEU A 698 8.09 -5.63 -7.39
N LYS A 699 7.60 -4.51 -7.93
CA LYS A 699 7.87 -4.09 -9.31
C LYS A 699 9.34 -3.90 -9.61
N LYS A 700 10.15 -3.48 -8.64
CA LYS A 700 11.61 -3.29 -8.83
C LYS A 700 12.36 -4.62 -8.97
N TYR A 701 11.78 -5.73 -8.52
CA TYR A 701 12.37 -7.07 -8.67
C TYR A 701 12.20 -7.64 -10.08
N VAL A 702 11.38 -7.02 -10.93
CA VAL A 702 11.14 -7.51 -12.28
C VAL A 702 12.31 -7.16 -13.20
N HIS A 703 13.15 -8.13 -13.48
CA HIS A 703 14.26 -8.03 -14.41
C HIS A 703 13.99 -8.79 -15.71
N ASN A 704 13.29 -9.91 -15.65
CA ASN A 704 12.86 -10.66 -16.81
C ASN A 704 11.43 -10.27 -17.23
N ARG A 705 11.30 -9.61 -18.37
CA ARG A 705 10.00 -9.16 -18.90
C ARG A 705 9.10 -10.30 -19.35
N ALA A 706 9.66 -11.42 -19.76
CA ALA A 706 8.90 -12.57 -20.19
C ALA A 706 8.30 -13.37 -19.01
N ARG A 707 8.92 -13.26 -17.81
CA ARG A 707 8.49 -13.99 -16.59
C ARG A 707 8.56 -13.08 -15.36
N PRO A 708 7.72 -12.04 -15.28
CA PRO A 708 7.76 -11.07 -14.20
C PRO A 708 7.44 -11.68 -12.83
N GLU A 709 6.52 -12.67 -12.77
CA GLU A 709 6.10 -13.34 -11.55
C GLU A 709 7.26 -14.13 -10.92
N GLY A 710 8.04 -14.85 -11.72
CA GLY A 710 9.22 -15.55 -11.26
C GLY A 710 10.31 -14.61 -10.75
N SER A 711 10.51 -13.46 -11.41
CA SER A 711 11.44 -12.43 -10.94
C SER A 711 11.01 -11.84 -9.60
N ILE A 712 9.71 -11.59 -9.40
CA ILE A 712 9.15 -11.09 -8.14
C ILE A 712 9.34 -12.11 -7.03
N SER A 713 8.98 -13.38 -7.28
CA SER A 713 9.11 -14.47 -6.31
C SER A 713 10.56 -14.62 -5.83
N LYS A 714 11.50 -14.68 -6.76
CA LYS A 714 12.92 -14.82 -6.43
C LYS A 714 13.51 -13.57 -5.75
N GLY A 715 13.05 -12.38 -6.09
CA GLY A 715 13.42 -11.15 -5.39
C GLY A 715 12.93 -11.14 -3.94
N HIS A 716 11.70 -11.56 -3.73
CA HIS A 716 11.10 -11.63 -2.40
C HIS A 716 11.76 -12.69 -1.51
N GLU A 717 12.11 -13.88 -2.04
CA GLU A 717 12.89 -14.89 -1.31
C GLU A 717 14.21 -14.32 -0.77
N ASN A 718 14.93 -13.54 -1.58
CA ASN A 718 16.16 -12.88 -1.14
C ASN A 718 15.91 -11.89 0.01
N GLU A 719 14.83 -11.09 -0.10
CA GLU A 719 14.42 -10.14 0.92
C GLU A 719 14.12 -10.85 2.24
N GLU A 720 13.36 -11.95 2.23
CA GLU A 720 13.02 -12.74 3.41
C GLU A 720 14.26 -13.29 4.14
N VAL A 721 15.28 -13.74 3.40
CA VAL A 721 16.53 -14.23 3.99
C VAL A 721 17.30 -13.10 4.64
N ILE A 722 17.44 -11.96 3.96
CA ILE A 722 18.19 -10.83 4.49
C ILE A 722 17.45 -10.21 5.68
N GLU A 723 16.13 -10.09 5.64
CA GLU A 723 15.34 -9.62 6.77
C GLU A 723 15.48 -10.52 8.00
N PHE A 724 15.55 -11.84 7.81
CA PHE A 724 15.83 -12.75 8.91
C PHE A 724 17.21 -12.53 9.53
N CYS A 725 18.22 -12.24 8.71
CA CYS A 725 19.60 -12.06 9.18
C CYS A 725 19.86 -10.67 9.81
N ILE A 726 19.09 -9.65 9.48
CA ILE A 726 19.25 -8.27 10.00
C ILE A 726 19.20 -8.20 11.51
N ASP A 727 18.33 -8.99 12.13
CA ASP A 727 18.17 -9.00 13.59
C ASP A 727 19.38 -9.56 14.34
N PHE A 728 20.29 -10.26 13.63
CA PHE A 728 21.43 -10.96 14.20
C PHE A 728 22.78 -10.43 13.75
N ILE A 729 22.82 -9.59 12.71
CA ILE A 729 24.03 -8.98 12.15
C ILE A 729 23.87 -7.46 12.18
N PRO A 730 24.62 -6.73 13.06
CA PRO A 730 24.39 -5.32 13.36
C PRO A 730 24.48 -4.36 12.16
N ASP A 731 25.27 -4.70 11.15
CA ASP A 731 25.55 -3.82 9.99
C ASP A 731 24.62 -4.07 8.79
N LEU A 732 23.77 -5.10 8.86
CA LEU A 732 22.80 -5.36 7.80
C LEU A 732 21.59 -4.41 7.89
N LYS A 733 21.10 -4.00 6.74
CA LYS A 733 19.93 -3.09 6.59
C LYS A 733 18.81 -3.74 5.83
N PRO A 734 17.52 -3.37 6.09
CA PRO A 734 16.36 -3.85 5.33
C PRO A 734 16.49 -3.54 3.84
N ILE A 735 16.19 -4.54 3.00
CA ILE A 735 16.15 -4.37 1.54
C ILE A 735 14.72 -4.03 1.12
N GLY A 736 14.60 -3.19 0.09
CA GLY A 736 13.30 -2.89 -0.51
C GLY A 736 12.45 -1.87 0.26
N VAL A 737 12.61 -1.75 1.56
CA VAL A 737 11.98 -0.70 2.37
C VAL A 737 12.91 0.51 2.39
N PRO A 738 12.50 1.67 1.84
CA PRO A 738 13.32 2.87 1.92
C PRO A 738 13.62 3.20 3.38
N GLU A 739 14.88 3.55 3.69
CA GLU A 739 15.17 4.11 5.02
C GLU A 739 14.27 5.30 5.28
N SER A 740 13.80 5.42 6.53
CA SER A 740 13.06 6.59 6.97
C SER A 740 13.83 7.86 6.63
N ARG A 741 13.16 8.80 5.97
CA ARG A 741 13.70 10.16 5.75
C ARG A 741 14.00 10.89 7.06
N HIS A 742 13.59 10.32 8.18
CA HIS A 742 13.69 10.90 9.52
C HIS A 742 14.68 10.17 10.42
N LYS A 743 15.35 9.10 9.92
CA LYS A 743 16.36 8.36 10.70
C LYS A 743 17.51 9.27 11.14
N GLY A 744 17.81 9.29 12.42
CA GLY A 744 18.84 10.12 13.02
C GLY A 744 18.47 11.59 13.24
N ARG A 745 17.22 12.00 12.93
CA ARG A 745 16.75 13.39 13.11
C ARG A 745 16.18 13.69 14.51
N LEU A 746 15.96 12.68 15.31
CA LEU A 746 15.40 12.85 16.65
C LEU A 746 16.39 13.49 17.63
N ASP A 747 17.69 13.26 17.44
CA ASP A 747 18.74 13.60 18.40
C ASP A 747 19.20 15.06 18.32
N GLY A 748 18.72 15.85 17.39
CA GLY A 748 19.14 17.23 17.14
C GLY A 748 20.52 17.34 16.48
N LYS A 749 20.55 17.85 15.25
CA LYS A 749 21.79 17.98 14.46
C LYS A 749 21.77 19.20 13.55
N GLY A 750 22.86 19.97 13.59
CA GLY A 750 23.12 21.02 12.60
C GLY A 750 23.31 20.42 11.21
N THR A 751 22.59 20.93 10.21
CA THR A 751 22.62 20.41 8.82
C THR A 751 23.22 21.39 7.82
N LEU A 752 23.10 22.68 8.07
CA LEU A 752 23.64 23.74 7.22
C LEU A 752 24.31 24.81 8.07
N GLY A 753 25.49 25.21 7.72
CA GLY A 753 26.32 26.13 8.50
C GLY A 753 27.16 25.36 9.50
N GLY A 754 27.30 25.85 10.70
CA GLY A 754 28.23 25.39 11.75
C GLY A 754 29.36 26.37 11.92
N ASP A 755 29.06 27.66 11.72
CA ASP A 755 30.00 28.77 11.92
C ASP A 755 30.07 29.07 13.41
N GLN A 756 31.29 29.07 13.97
CA GLN A 756 31.51 29.53 15.34
C GLN A 756 31.60 31.05 15.36
N ILE A 757 30.75 31.66 16.15
CA ILE A 757 30.80 33.11 16.36
C ILE A 757 31.10 33.45 17.83
N ILE A 758 31.80 34.54 18.07
CA ILE A 758 31.91 35.07 19.40
C ILE A 758 30.74 36.05 19.62
N CYS A 759 29.91 35.75 20.62
CA CYS A 759 28.80 36.63 20.95
C CYS A 759 29.35 37.89 21.67
N MET A 760 29.42 38.96 20.93
CA MET A 760 29.88 40.27 21.46
C MET A 760 28.79 40.99 22.26
N ASP A 761 27.52 40.61 22.06
CA ASP A 761 26.38 41.12 22.79
C ASP A 761 26.11 40.28 24.04
N GLY A 762 26.64 40.77 25.19
CA GLY A 762 26.41 40.07 26.46
C GLY A 762 24.94 39.99 26.88
N HIS A 763 24.07 40.88 26.37
CA HIS A 763 22.64 40.87 26.65
C HIS A 763 21.96 39.67 25.98
N SER A 764 22.14 39.47 24.68
CA SER A 764 21.55 38.32 23.96
C SER A 764 22.04 36.98 24.48
N LEU A 765 23.33 36.87 24.87
CA LEU A 765 23.84 35.64 25.48
C LEU A 765 23.19 35.36 26.85
N THR A 766 22.99 36.44 27.66
CA THR A 766 22.32 36.32 28.95
C THR A 766 20.85 35.92 28.79
N GLU A 767 20.13 36.47 27.85
CA GLU A 767 18.74 36.08 27.52
C GLU A 767 18.66 34.64 27.05
N ALA A 768 19.53 34.19 26.14
CA ALA A 768 19.61 32.82 25.68
C ALA A 768 19.89 31.86 26.84
N HIS A 769 20.88 32.20 27.70
CA HIS A 769 21.19 31.39 28.88
C HIS A 769 20.01 31.34 29.87
N TYR A 770 19.33 32.46 30.09
CA TYR A 770 18.14 32.52 30.96
C TYR A 770 17.00 31.63 30.44
N THR A 771 16.78 31.64 29.13
CA THR A 771 15.80 30.76 28.48
C THR A 771 16.11 29.28 28.72
N VAL A 772 17.39 28.87 28.62
CA VAL A 772 17.81 27.51 28.91
C VAL A 772 17.57 27.14 30.37
N LEU A 773 17.96 28.02 31.30
CA LEU A 773 17.79 27.75 32.72
C LEU A 773 16.32 27.63 33.17
N GLN A 774 15.42 28.36 32.50
CA GLN A 774 13.99 28.33 32.84
C GLN A 774 13.26 27.16 32.25
N ASN A 775 13.66 26.67 31.07
CA ASN A 775 12.83 25.79 30.26
C ASN A 775 13.45 24.41 29.99
N SER A 776 14.77 24.23 30.18
CA SER A 776 15.42 22.97 29.84
C SER A 776 15.42 21.97 31.00
N ALA A 777 14.71 20.84 30.82
CA ALA A 777 14.77 19.71 31.73
C ALA A 777 16.18 19.05 31.81
N LEU A 778 17.00 19.21 30.77
CA LEU A 778 18.38 18.69 30.73
C LEU A 778 19.29 19.39 31.73
N VAL A 779 18.97 20.60 32.09
CA VAL A 779 19.76 21.43 32.99
C VAL A 779 19.36 21.21 34.46
N ALA A 780 18.13 20.80 34.72
CA ALA A 780 17.59 20.60 36.06
C ALA A 780 18.48 19.72 37.00
N PRO A 781 19.09 18.62 36.54
CA PRO A 781 19.98 17.79 37.38
C PRO A 781 21.31 18.49 37.77
N TYR A 782 21.69 19.53 37.06
CA TYR A 782 22.94 20.25 37.26
C TYR A 782 22.75 21.57 38.03
N MET A 783 21.51 21.85 38.48
CA MET A 783 21.19 22.99 39.34
C MET A 783 21.52 22.61 40.79
N ASP A 784 22.47 23.32 41.43
CA ASP A 784 22.84 23.12 42.80
C ASP A 784 21.67 23.44 43.76
N GLU A 785 21.53 22.73 44.91
CA GLU A 785 20.51 22.96 45.94
C GLU A 785 20.56 24.39 46.50
N HIS A 786 21.66 25.09 46.33
CA HIS A 786 21.90 26.49 46.79
C HIS A 786 21.67 27.54 45.72
N LYS A 787 21.01 27.23 44.59
CA LYS A 787 20.78 28.21 43.49
C LYS A 787 22.08 28.82 42.89
N ASN A 788 23.19 28.18 43.05
CA ASN A 788 24.39 28.53 42.30
C ASN A 788 24.32 27.92 40.92
N PHE A 789 24.19 28.80 39.93
CA PHE A 789 23.95 28.46 38.54
C PHE A 789 25.04 27.61 37.94
N LEU A 790 24.66 26.76 37.01
CA LEU A 790 25.55 26.23 36.00
C LEU A 790 26.53 27.28 35.52
N ARG A 791 27.74 26.86 35.26
CA ARG A 791 28.74 27.69 34.59
C ARG A 791 28.10 28.34 33.38
N SER A 792 28.28 29.65 33.20
CA SER A 792 27.81 30.32 31.99
C SER A 792 28.24 29.58 30.74
N PRO A 793 27.41 29.51 29.71
CA PRO A 793 27.80 28.87 28.44
C PRO A 793 29.02 29.57 27.87
N SER A 794 29.77 28.90 27.02
CA SER A 794 30.87 29.49 26.26
C SER A 794 30.37 30.72 25.51
N SER A 795 31.16 31.79 25.48
CA SER A 795 30.89 32.95 24.62
C SER A 795 31.04 32.61 23.12
N ASN A 796 31.67 31.50 22.82
CA ASN A 796 31.75 30.95 21.48
C ASN A 796 30.51 30.13 21.20
N ILE A 797 29.61 30.61 20.35
CA ILE A 797 28.33 30.00 19.98
C ILE A 797 28.47 29.36 18.61
N MET A 798 27.97 28.17 18.46
CA MET A 798 27.80 27.56 17.13
C MET A 798 26.49 28.07 16.51
N THR A 799 26.55 28.60 15.29
CA THR A 799 25.38 29.07 14.57
C THR A 799 25.12 28.21 13.33
N PHE A 800 23.84 27.95 13.06
CA PHE A 800 23.41 27.14 11.93
C PHE A 800 22.39 27.88 11.07
N LYS A 801 22.37 27.58 9.78
CA LYS A 801 21.32 28.03 8.84
C LYS A 801 20.22 26.97 8.69
N GLY A 802 20.52 25.72 9.09
CA GLY A 802 19.61 24.60 9.13
C GLY A 802 19.92 23.67 10.28
N TYR A 803 18.87 23.13 10.90
CA TYR A 803 18.95 22.24 12.06
C TYR A 803 17.86 21.19 11.98
N GLU A 804 18.19 19.93 12.29
CA GLU A 804 17.24 18.84 12.35
C GLU A 804 17.02 18.44 13.79
N ILE A 805 15.76 18.41 14.23
CA ILE A 805 15.37 18.00 15.57
C ILE A 805 13.90 17.52 15.58
N ASN A 806 13.58 16.56 16.41
CA ASN A 806 12.24 15.97 16.51
C ASN A 806 11.66 15.56 15.14
N GLY A 807 12.50 15.02 14.27
CA GLY A 807 12.11 14.60 12.92
C GLY A 807 11.74 15.74 11.96
N ASN A 808 11.99 17.01 12.33
CA ASN A 808 11.75 18.16 11.47
C ASN A 808 13.08 18.80 11.06
N THR A 809 13.11 19.34 9.84
CA THR A 809 14.21 20.19 9.37
C THR A 809 13.79 21.64 9.50
N PHE A 810 14.49 22.40 10.34
CA PHE A 810 14.27 23.84 10.51
C PHE A 810 15.33 24.64 9.74
N TYR A 811 14.93 25.78 9.17
CA TYR A 811 15.82 26.72 8.51
C TYR A 811 15.64 28.14 9.11
N THR A 812 16.67 28.96 8.94
CA THR A 812 16.46 30.40 9.13
C THR A 812 15.61 30.97 7.99
N ILE A 813 14.90 32.07 8.25
CA ILE A 813 14.12 32.79 7.22
C ILE A 813 14.99 33.23 6.03
N ALA A 814 16.26 33.53 6.29
CA ALA A 814 17.23 33.89 5.26
C ALA A 814 17.53 32.71 4.32
N GLN A 815 17.51 31.47 4.84
CA GLN A 815 17.68 30.26 4.06
C GLN A 815 16.39 29.90 3.28
N ASP A 816 15.21 30.06 3.88
CA ASP A 816 13.93 29.86 3.22
C ASP A 816 13.71 30.75 1.99
N LYS A 817 14.24 31.99 2.02
CA LYS A 817 14.20 32.89 0.86
C LYS A 817 14.95 32.31 -0.35
N LYS A 818 15.98 31.49 -0.12
CA LYS A 818 16.81 30.84 -1.15
C LYS A 818 16.30 29.42 -1.52
N SER A 819 15.43 28.82 -0.68
CA SER A 819 14.93 27.47 -0.80
C SER A 819 13.59 27.42 -1.56
N THR A 820 13.31 26.26 -2.16
CA THR A 820 11.97 25.90 -2.66
C THR A 820 11.00 25.51 -1.56
N ASN A 821 11.52 25.22 -0.35
CA ASN A 821 10.79 24.80 0.82
C ASN A 821 10.66 25.98 1.81
N GLN A 822 9.75 25.84 2.79
CA GLN A 822 9.59 26.78 3.89
C GLN A 822 9.71 26.01 5.21
N ASN A 823 10.82 26.19 5.91
CA ASN A 823 11.17 25.45 7.13
C ASN A 823 11.41 26.38 8.33
N SER A 824 11.21 27.71 8.18
CA SER A 824 11.49 28.67 9.24
C SER A 824 10.30 28.96 10.17
N GLY A 825 9.09 28.55 9.78
CA GLY A 825 7.90 28.83 10.57
C GLY A 825 7.84 27.97 11.83
N VAL A 826 7.52 28.61 12.95
CA VAL A 826 7.43 27.98 14.27
C VAL A 826 6.15 28.36 15.00
N ARG A 827 5.65 27.40 15.76
CA ARG A 827 4.58 27.57 16.75
C ARG A 827 5.15 27.17 18.11
N PHE A 828 4.86 27.96 19.12
CA PHE A 828 5.20 27.71 20.51
C PHE A 828 3.95 27.79 21.39
N ASP A 829 3.69 26.74 22.16
CA ASP A 829 2.56 26.66 23.07
C ASP A 829 3.03 26.91 24.50
N ALA A 830 2.81 28.09 25.03
CA ALA A 830 3.18 28.47 26.38
C ALA A 830 2.06 28.14 27.38
N ALA A 831 2.42 27.51 28.48
CA ALA A 831 1.53 27.36 29.62
C ALA A 831 1.52 28.64 30.44
N THR A 832 0.38 29.34 30.48
CA THR A 832 0.20 30.58 31.26
C THR A 832 -0.69 30.32 32.46
N LYS A 833 -0.71 31.26 33.44
CA LYS A 833 -1.60 31.14 34.60
C LYS A 833 -3.10 31.14 34.24
N THR A 834 -3.43 31.62 33.05
CA THR A 834 -4.79 31.76 32.54
C THR A 834 -5.19 30.64 31.58
N GLY A 835 -4.24 29.76 31.22
CA GLY A 835 -4.45 28.68 30.28
C GLY A 835 -3.26 28.49 29.32
N LYS A 836 -3.50 27.88 28.17
CA LYS A 836 -2.49 27.67 27.13
C LYS A 836 -2.60 28.78 26.09
N GLU A 837 -1.50 29.48 25.83
CA GLU A 837 -1.38 30.50 24.77
C GLU A 837 -0.46 30.01 23.66
N THR A 838 -0.85 30.25 22.41
CA THR A 838 -0.12 29.78 21.25
C THR A 838 0.50 30.93 20.47
N TYR A 839 1.81 30.96 20.39
CA TYR A 839 2.59 31.95 19.66
C TYR A 839 3.01 31.42 18.28
N TYR A 840 3.03 32.32 17.29
CA TYR A 840 3.47 32.03 15.92
C TYR A 840 4.60 32.97 15.54
N GLY A 841 5.61 32.46 14.81
CA GLY A 841 6.75 33.25 14.40
C GLY A 841 7.60 32.54 13.35
N TYR A 842 8.77 33.11 13.11
CA TYR A 842 9.75 32.51 12.22
C TYR A 842 11.16 32.62 12.77
N ILE A 843 12.01 31.65 12.46
CA ILE A 843 13.40 31.55 12.93
C ILE A 843 14.25 32.58 12.19
N GLU A 844 14.89 33.47 12.94
CA GLU A 844 15.90 34.42 12.46
C GLU A 844 17.29 33.77 12.48
N ASP A 845 17.68 33.20 13.64
CA ASP A 845 18.96 32.53 13.85
C ASP A 845 18.78 31.21 14.62
N ILE A 846 19.72 30.32 14.45
CA ILE A 846 19.79 29.03 15.16
C ILE A 846 21.10 28.98 15.92
N TRP A 847 21.04 28.89 17.24
CA TRP A 847 22.19 28.83 18.13
C TRP A 847 22.30 27.50 18.85
N GLU A 848 23.52 27.02 19.06
CA GLU A 848 23.83 25.91 19.94
C GLU A 848 24.77 26.41 21.03
N LEU A 849 24.28 26.45 22.29
CA LEU A 849 25.05 26.85 23.46
C LEU A 849 25.82 25.65 24.02
N ASP A 850 27.13 25.81 24.23
CA ASP A 850 27.99 24.78 24.80
C ASP A 850 28.27 25.08 26.29
N TYR A 851 27.78 24.17 27.15
CA TYR A 851 28.00 24.23 28.61
C TYR A 851 29.20 23.39 29.05
N GLY A 852 29.93 22.79 28.10
CA GLY A 852 31.04 21.86 28.38
C GLY A 852 30.55 20.47 28.75
N ARG A 853 31.51 19.54 28.94
CA ARG A 853 31.23 18.11 29.27
C ARG A 853 30.26 17.41 28.33
N GLY A 854 30.14 17.87 27.06
CA GLY A 854 29.23 17.30 26.06
C GLY A 854 27.79 17.83 26.12
N LEU A 855 27.46 18.72 27.06
CA LEU A 855 26.12 19.32 27.13
C LEU A 855 26.02 20.50 26.16
N LYS A 856 25.26 20.29 25.11
CA LYS A 856 24.93 21.28 24.10
C LYS A 856 23.42 21.45 23.98
N VAL A 857 22.97 22.72 23.98
CA VAL A 857 21.55 23.05 23.95
C VAL A 857 21.22 23.91 22.73
N PRO A 858 20.41 23.40 21.80
CA PRO A 858 19.97 24.14 20.63
C PRO A 858 18.82 25.10 20.97
N LEU A 859 18.94 26.33 20.50
CA LEU A 859 17.98 27.42 20.65
C LEU A 859 17.64 28.04 19.30
N PHE A 860 16.38 28.39 19.14
CA PHE A 860 15.95 29.22 18.01
C PHE A 860 15.72 30.66 18.49
N ARG A 861 16.37 31.57 17.80
CA ARG A 861 16.05 32.99 17.92
C ARG A 861 14.96 33.33 16.92
N CYS A 862 13.81 33.75 17.42
CA CYS A 862 12.60 33.90 16.63
C CYS A 862 12.10 35.35 16.60
N LYS A 863 11.39 35.69 15.52
CA LYS A 863 10.51 36.87 15.48
C LYS A 863 9.08 36.41 15.61
N TRP A 864 8.43 36.94 16.64
CA TRP A 864 7.09 36.55 17.03
C TRP A 864 6.04 37.50 16.52
N VAL A 865 4.89 36.97 16.07
CA VAL A 865 3.73 37.75 15.65
C VAL A 865 2.98 38.28 16.88
N ASN A 866 2.52 39.51 16.79
CA ASN A 866 1.78 40.18 17.88
C ASN A 866 0.43 39.51 18.11
N MET A 867 0.21 38.96 19.30
CA MET A 867 -1.04 38.26 19.66
C MET A 867 -2.20 39.24 19.94
N THR A 868 -1.91 40.43 20.48
CA THR A 868 -2.92 41.32 21.07
C THR A 868 -3.44 42.40 20.12
N ARG A 869 -2.69 42.73 19.07
CA ARG A 869 -3.01 43.87 18.17
C ARG A 869 -3.36 43.41 16.75
N GLY A 870 -4.15 42.31 16.63
CA GLY A 870 -4.62 41.81 15.33
C GLY A 870 -3.55 41.15 14.48
N GLY A 871 -2.37 40.83 15.02
CA GLY A 871 -1.35 40.04 14.31
C GLY A 871 -1.79 38.61 14.09
N VAL A 872 -2.47 38.01 15.07
CA VAL A 872 -3.08 36.68 14.96
C VAL A 872 -4.61 36.83 14.99
N THR A 873 -5.32 36.14 14.10
CA THR A 873 -6.80 36.07 14.12
C THR A 873 -7.23 34.69 13.71
N GLU A 874 -8.30 34.20 14.31
CA GLU A 874 -8.95 32.96 13.95
C GLU A 874 -10.19 33.25 13.10
N ASP A 875 -10.36 32.50 12.01
CA ASP A 875 -11.55 32.59 11.18
C ASP A 875 -12.73 31.94 11.91
N PRO A 876 -13.81 32.68 12.21
CA PRO A 876 -14.91 32.12 13.00
C PRO A 876 -15.69 31.03 12.27
N GLN A 877 -15.65 30.98 10.93
CA GLN A 877 -16.39 30.01 10.13
C GLN A 877 -15.61 28.71 9.93
N TYR A 878 -14.30 28.80 9.70
CA TYR A 878 -13.45 27.66 9.36
C TYR A 878 -12.42 27.30 10.44
N GLY A 879 -12.35 28.07 11.52
CA GLY A 879 -11.36 27.88 12.56
C GLY A 879 -9.91 27.98 12.08
N MET A 880 -9.68 28.61 10.91
CA MET A 880 -8.35 28.77 10.36
C MET A 880 -7.62 29.91 11.08
N THR A 881 -6.45 29.63 11.61
CA THR A 881 -5.58 30.67 12.14
C THR A 881 -4.91 31.42 11.00
N THR A 882 -5.01 32.75 11.02
CA THR A 882 -4.30 33.65 10.10
C THR A 882 -3.42 34.63 10.85
N VAL A 883 -2.24 34.90 10.29
CA VAL A 883 -1.22 35.74 10.90
C VAL A 883 -0.78 36.86 9.95
N ASP A 884 -0.41 38.01 10.51
CA ASP A 884 0.29 39.05 9.79
C ASP A 884 1.78 39.01 10.19
N LEU A 885 2.62 38.45 9.34
CA LEU A 885 4.05 38.27 9.58
C LEU A 885 4.85 39.59 9.65
N ASN A 886 4.23 40.74 9.35
CA ASN A 886 4.83 42.06 9.48
C ASN A 886 4.45 42.76 10.81
N ASN A 887 3.40 42.24 11.49
CA ASN A 887 2.97 42.79 12.80
C ASN A 887 3.66 42.01 13.91
N LEU A 888 4.89 42.40 14.25
CA LEU A 888 5.76 41.72 15.20
C LEU A 888 5.71 42.32 16.59
N ALA A 889 5.98 41.53 17.62
CA ALA A 889 6.08 41.88 19.01
C ALA A 889 7.08 40.96 19.75
N TYR A 890 7.20 41.13 21.06
CA TYR A 890 8.01 40.27 21.94
C TYR A 890 9.52 40.25 21.56
N ALA A 891 10.06 41.42 21.22
CA ALA A 891 11.48 41.55 20.86
C ALA A 891 12.43 41.25 22.02
N ASP A 892 11.95 41.40 23.25
CA ASP A 892 12.69 41.18 24.50
C ASP A 892 12.71 39.68 24.91
N GLU A 893 11.95 38.81 24.25
CA GLU A 893 11.92 37.37 24.50
C GLU A 893 12.05 36.58 23.19
N PRO A 894 13.18 36.71 22.47
CA PRO A 894 13.32 36.13 21.14
C PRO A 894 13.67 34.64 21.12
N PHE A 895 14.17 34.08 22.23
CA PHE A 895 14.71 32.74 22.29
C PHE A 895 13.67 31.71 22.75
N VAL A 896 13.76 30.51 22.16
CA VAL A 896 12.96 29.33 22.52
C VAL A 896 13.82 28.05 22.34
N LEU A 897 13.60 27.05 23.19
CA LEU A 897 14.27 25.76 23.02
C LEU A 897 13.80 25.10 21.72
N ALA A 898 14.73 24.56 20.96
CA ALA A 898 14.42 23.92 19.69
C ALA A 898 13.49 22.70 19.85
N ASN A 899 13.50 22.04 21.01
CA ASN A 899 12.63 20.91 21.35
C ASN A 899 11.18 21.30 21.67
N ASP A 900 10.92 22.56 22.01
CA ASP A 900 9.61 22.99 22.52
C ASP A 900 8.73 23.60 21.43
N VAL A 901 9.23 23.72 20.20
CA VAL A 901 8.50 24.30 19.08
C VAL A 901 7.96 23.22 18.13
N ALA A 902 6.79 23.49 17.59
CA ALA A 902 6.24 22.76 16.45
C ALA A 902 6.50 23.53 15.16
N GLN A 903 6.87 22.81 14.08
CA GLN A 903 7.04 23.42 12.78
C GLN A 903 5.68 23.77 12.17
N VAL A 904 5.59 24.97 11.61
CA VAL A 904 4.46 25.45 10.82
C VAL A 904 4.94 26.05 9.52
N PHE A 905 4.04 26.23 8.56
CA PHE A 905 4.33 27.00 7.37
C PHE A 905 3.17 27.93 7.03
N TYR A 906 3.49 28.99 6.30
CA TYR A 906 2.59 30.10 6.06
C TYR A 906 2.18 30.13 4.59
N VAL A 907 0.86 30.12 4.34
CA VAL A 907 0.28 30.22 3.00
C VAL A 907 -0.41 31.56 2.84
N LYS A 908 -0.13 32.27 1.75
CA LYS A 908 -0.75 33.56 1.46
C LYS A 908 -2.28 33.45 1.40
N ASP A 909 -2.98 34.28 2.19
CA ASP A 909 -4.45 34.33 2.16
C ASP A 909 -4.93 35.15 0.97
N MET A 910 -5.26 34.44 -0.12
CA MET A 910 -5.70 35.07 -1.37
C MET A 910 -7.09 35.70 -1.29
N SER A 911 -7.88 35.45 -0.23
CA SER A 911 -9.18 36.09 -0.02
C SER A 911 -9.07 37.61 0.23
N THR A 912 -7.91 38.04 0.75
CA THR A 912 -7.63 39.43 1.04
C THR A 912 -7.01 40.21 -0.13
N LYS A 913 -6.75 39.54 -1.27
CA LYS A 913 -6.17 40.17 -2.47
C LYS A 913 -7.19 41.14 -3.09
N PRO A 914 -6.84 42.41 -3.33
CA PRO A 914 -7.75 43.37 -3.97
C PRO A 914 -8.16 42.85 -5.37
N ARG A 915 -9.46 42.73 -5.63
CA ARG A 915 -9.95 42.34 -6.96
C ARG A 915 -9.80 43.52 -7.93
N LYS A 916 -9.26 43.29 -9.15
CA LYS A 916 -9.15 44.30 -10.19
C LYS A 916 -10.53 44.89 -10.49
N ARG A 917 -10.73 46.18 -10.16
CA ARG A 917 -11.83 46.96 -10.73
C ARG A 917 -11.50 47.27 -12.19
N LYS A 918 -12.49 47.07 -13.07
CA LYS A 918 -12.33 47.25 -14.52
C LYS A 918 -12.02 48.66 -14.97
N ASP A 919 -12.06 49.65 -14.05
CA ASP A 919 -11.84 51.04 -14.33
C ASP A 919 -10.67 51.56 -13.52
N LYS A 920 -9.64 51.93 -14.25
CA LYS A 920 -8.49 52.79 -13.93
C LYS A 920 -7.11 52.15 -13.84
N GLU A 921 -6.31 52.61 -14.76
CA GLU A 921 -4.86 52.84 -14.82
C GLU A 921 -3.86 51.81 -14.31
N ALA A 922 -3.02 51.40 -15.24
CA ALA A 922 -1.90 50.47 -15.14
C ALA A 922 -0.69 50.96 -14.35
N ASN A 923 -0.79 51.31 -13.07
CA ASN A 923 0.38 51.67 -12.25
C ASN A 923 0.22 51.39 -10.73
N ALA A 924 -0.70 50.53 -10.32
CA ALA A 924 -0.71 50.08 -8.94
C ALA A 924 0.20 48.84 -8.79
N SER A 925 1.27 48.94 -8.00
CA SER A 925 2.04 47.79 -7.55
C SER A 925 1.06 46.75 -6.97
N TYR A 926 1.17 45.50 -7.40
CA TYR A 926 0.34 44.41 -6.87
C TYR A 926 0.60 44.29 -5.38
N ASP A 927 -0.28 44.82 -4.53
CA ASP A 927 -0.20 44.63 -3.09
C ASP A 927 -0.33 43.11 -2.83
N GLU A 928 0.74 42.53 -2.29
CA GLU A 928 0.71 41.13 -1.83
C GLU A 928 -0.27 41.01 -0.65
N PRO A 929 -0.91 39.83 -0.50
CA PRO A 929 -1.76 39.57 0.65
C PRO A 929 -0.98 39.76 1.95
N LYS A 930 -1.48 40.60 2.85
CA LYS A 930 -0.82 40.90 4.14
C LYS A 930 -0.90 39.73 5.13
N ARG A 931 -1.97 38.95 5.02
CA ARG A 931 -2.21 37.84 5.94
C ARG A 931 -1.81 36.49 5.33
N HIS A 932 -1.41 35.59 6.22
CA HIS A 932 -1.03 34.23 5.88
C HIS A 932 -1.82 33.24 6.75
N ILE A 933 -2.29 32.15 6.16
CA ILE A 933 -2.93 31.03 6.84
C ILE A 933 -1.81 30.15 7.40
N VAL A 934 -1.95 29.75 8.67
CA VAL A 934 -0.99 28.87 9.35
C VAL A 934 -1.38 27.41 9.11
N LEU A 935 -0.44 26.60 8.64
CA LEU A 935 -0.59 25.18 8.50
C LEU A 935 0.50 24.43 9.28
N SER A 936 0.20 23.24 9.80
CA SER A 936 1.18 22.42 10.50
C SER A 936 2.26 21.94 9.53
N GLY A 937 3.53 22.05 9.93
CA GLY A 937 4.69 21.67 9.12
C GLY A 937 4.94 20.16 9.10
N LYS A 938 4.53 19.45 10.13
CA LYS A 938 4.61 17.99 10.19
C LYS A 938 3.22 17.41 10.02
N ARG A 939 3.03 16.71 8.94
CA ARG A 939 1.95 15.75 8.80
C ARG A 939 2.47 14.51 8.12
N ASN A 940 2.78 13.53 8.92
CA ASN A 940 2.91 12.19 8.41
C ASN A 940 1.51 11.75 8.02
N ILE A 941 1.29 11.42 6.76
CA ILE A 941 0.11 10.68 6.37
C ILE A 941 0.33 9.29 6.93
N VAL A 942 -0.39 9.01 7.98
CA VAL A 942 -0.25 7.77 8.73
C VAL A 942 -0.47 6.60 7.78
N GLY A 943 0.44 5.61 7.80
CA GLY A 943 0.43 4.49 6.88
C GLY A 943 1.12 4.74 5.53
N VAL A 944 1.56 5.98 5.25
CA VAL A 944 2.28 6.30 4.01
C VAL A 944 3.77 6.51 4.24
N ASP A 945 4.16 7.06 5.39
CA ASP A 945 5.51 7.58 5.61
C ASP A 945 6.25 6.89 6.75
N ASP A 946 6.28 5.73 7.11
CA ASP A 946 7.33 5.18 8.00
C ASP A 946 6.99 4.20 9.13
N LYS A 947 8.01 3.35 9.46
CA LYS A 947 8.04 2.47 10.64
C LYS A 947 8.04 3.23 11.98
N THR A 948 8.53 4.46 12.01
CA THR A 948 8.53 5.34 13.20
C THR A 948 7.15 5.87 13.58
N ASP A 949 6.15 5.60 12.79
CA ASP A 949 4.76 5.99 13.02
C ASP A 949 4.14 5.38 14.30
N MET A 950 4.80 4.40 14.90
CA MET A 950 4.36 3.73 16.14
C MET A 950 5.02 4.27 17.42
N SER A 951 5.89 5.31 17.33
CA SER A 951 6.56 5.83 18.53
C SER A 951 5.62 6.64 19.43
N GLU A 952 5.81 6.51 20.74
CA GLU A 952 5.01 7.19 21.80
C GLU A 952 5.09 8.72 21.74
N ASP A 953 6.15 9.27 21.15
CA ASP A 953 6.35 10.71 21.02
C ASP A 953 5.33 11.42 20.11
N TYR A 954 4.54 10.66 19.38
CA TYR A 954 3.50 11.17 18.50
C TYR A 954 2.29 11.77 19.25
N GLU A 955 2.09 11.41 20.50
CA GLU A 955 0.99 11.96 21.32
C GLU A 955 1.24 13.40 21.75
N LYS A 956 2.52 13.87 21.79
CA LYS A 956 2.86 15.25 22.17
C LYS A 956 2.51 16.28 21.10
N PHE A 957 2.38 15.86 19.85
CA PHE A 957 2.07 16.74 18.73
C PHE A 957 0.82 16.26 18.03
N ASP A 958 -0.32 16.34 18.70
CA ASP A 958 -1.62 16.14 18.06
C ASP A 958 -1.65 17.02 16.80
N ALA A 959 -1.84 16.38 15.64
CA ALA A 959 -2.02 17.10 14.39
C ALA A 959 -3.35 17.85 14.49
N ILE A 960 -3.31 19.06 15.00
CA ILE A 960 -4.47 19.94 15.02
C ILE A 960 -4.92 20.09 13.58
N ALA A 961 -6.17 19.73 13.31
CA ALA A 961 -6.74 19.95 11.99
C ALA A 961 -6.54 21.43 11.63
N PRO A 962 -5.99 21.76 10.46
CA PRO A 962 -5.67 23.12 10.07
C PRO A 962 -6.93 24.00 9.95
N PHE A 963 -8.08 23.37 10.02
CA PHE A 963 -9.40 24.03 10.01
C PHE A 963 -10.41 23.14 10.72
N THR A 964 -11.34 23.78 11.39
CA THR A 964 -12.56 23.14 11.92
C THR A 964 -13.73 23.84 11.25
N VAL A 965 -14.79 23.11 10.97
CA VAL A 965 -16.02 23.74 10.50
C VAL A 965 -16.98 23.75 11.66
N ASN A 966 -17.12 24.92 12.31
CA ASN A 966 -18.17 25.14 13.29
C ASN A 966 -19.50 25.21 12.56
N ILE A 967 -20.16 24.07 12.44
CA ILE A 967 -21.49 24.02 11.82
C ILE A 967 -22.49 24.17 12.96
N ASP A 968 -23.25 25.25 12.92
CA ASP A 968 -24.46 25.31 13.70
C ASP A 968 -25.42 24.23 13.16
N PRO A 969 -25.76 23.21 13.94
CA PRO A 969 -26.71 22.17 13.51
C PRO A 969 -28.10 22.75 13.23
N SER A 970 -28.37 24.00 13.60
CA SER A 970 -29.61 24.72 13.32
C SER A 970 -29.61 25.42 11.94
N ILE A 971 -28.49 25.47 11.21
CA ILE A 971 -28.48 26.01 9.86
C ILE A 971 -29.40 25.17 9.00
N GLN A 972 -30.59 25.66 8.81
CA GLN A 972 -31.59 25.07 7.92
C GLN A 972 -31.09 25.25 6.48
N LEU A 973 -30.95 24.14 5.79
CA LEU A 973 -30.71 24.15 4.34
C LEU A 973 -31.97 24.74 3.69
N ASN A 974 -31.94 26.04 3.38
CA ASN A 974 -33.02 26.70 2.64
C ASN A 974 -32.83 26.46 1.15
N ASP A 975 -33.94 26.19 0.44
CA ASP A 975 -33.93 25.93 -1.01
C ASP A 975 -33.40 27.14 -1.82
N GLU A 976 -33.54 28.34 -1.27
CA GLU A 976 -33.09 29.59 -1.89
C GLU A 976 -31.58 29.78 -1.81
N ASP A 977 -30.89 29.11 -0.84
CA ASP A 977 -29.46 29.20 -0.61
C ASP A 977 -28.61 28.39 -1.59
N PHE A 978 -29.25 27.52 -2.39
CA PHE A 978 -28.57 26.61 -3.32
C PHE A 978 -29.06 26.79 -4.79
N PRO A 979 -28.76 27.91 -5.45
CA PRO A 979 -29.08 28.05 -6.87
C PRO A 979 -28.19 27.13 -7.69
N TRP A 980 -28.80 26.27 -8.50
CA TRP A 980 -28.08 25.39 -9.45
C TRP A 980 -27.26 26.18 -10.47
N LEU A 981 -27.66 27.43 -10.72
CA LEU A 981 -27.06 28.35 -11.67
C LEU A 981 -26.52 29.59 -10.94
N ARG A 982 -25.35 30.03 -11.30
CA ARG A 982 -24.86 31.36 -10.91
C ARG A 982 -25.78 32.40 -11.55
N ARG A 983 -26.42 33.23 -10.72
CA ARG A 983 -27.10 34.45 -11.22
C ARG A 983 -26.03 35.35 -11.86
N LYS A 984 -26.29 35.89 -13.08
CA LYS A 984 -25.39 36.85 -13.72
C LYS A 984 -25.17 38.03 -12.75
N GLY A 985 -23.94 38.20 -12.29
CA GLY A 985 -23.58 39.35 -11.42
C GLY A 985 -23.33 39.04 -9.95
N THR A 986 -23.61 37.83 -9.44
CA THR A 986 -23.25 37.47 -8.07
C THR A 986 -21.78 36.99 -8.01
N HIS A 987 -20.90 37.95 -7.70
CA HIS A 987 -19.60 37.65 -7.14
C HIS A 987 -19.79 37.19 -5.70
N ALA A 988 -18.87 36.36 -5.18
CA ALA A 988 -18.87 36.00 -3.78
C ALA A 988 -18.91 37.30 -2.95
N GLU A 989 -19.98 37.49 -2.18
CA GLU A 989 -20.03 38.58 -1.20
C GLU A 989 -18.94 38.36 -0.14
N LYS A 990 -18.42 39.44 0.41
CA LYS A 990 -17.25 39.59 1.28
C LYS A 990 -17.26 38.65 2.48
#